data_447c04987d219da9eb78c94ca4b41d87
#
_entry.id   447c04987d219da9eb78c94ca4b41d87
#
_cell.length_a   1.000
_cell.length_b   1.000
_cell.length_c   1.000
_cell.angle_alpha   90.00
_cell.angle_beta   90.00
_cell.angle_gamma   90.00
#
_symmetry.space_group_name_H-M   'P 1'
#
loop_
_entity.id
_entity.type
_entity.pdbx_description
1 polymer ?
#
loop_
_entity_poly.entity_id
_entity_poly.type
_entity_poly.pdbx_seq_one_letter_code
_entity_poly.pdbx_strand_id
1 'polypeptide(L)'
;MSQTASFFPFALLFKRCLLGVFLACAAGPAAWAQTAAAPASGTPGQTPSGHGFVLPKDWTQTRRGDAVVLQAPEGGSWIALVEAEAGDAAQAVAQAWTAYAGRPPPPLRLAVPLANANGWVGGHHFLYRAPAGEPRQLSARALRSGGRWVVRIDDLAAAVAGKRQADLNLIGDSFVPAGHVRESFAGRKAQTLDAGKIEALKTFLERSRRSLEVPGLSIGVIQDGQVVYRGGFGVREHGKRAPVDADTLYLIASNTKSLTTLMLAKLVDEGRLRWDTPVAEALPGFELADADATAKMQIRHLVCACAGLPYRNLDWEFAPANSPASIVFDILARMRPTSAFGASYQYTNPPAAAAGYVGGHVAYPELELGAAYDRAMATRVFEPLRMARTTFDFDRAMRGNFARSHGVGIDGRIALVDPRRDRQMHAVRPTGGAWSNVDDLLAYVSLELNGGRLSDGRRYLPEAALRERWKPQIATGRDAWYGLGLDTDMASGTPMLFHGGRLYGQRSNMVWWPEHGIGVVVLMNSSTGNVLMDAVPRKLMELAFDAQPEADSMVAAAAANERATREARRRDWGAPARRGHAAALAPRYRNELLGELRVERSRGEVRFRFAAWDMPVASRVGAGGAVEFSGAIASPPYPFVAGRSAAGRTLTLRDAQNEYVFTEAP
;
A
#
# COMPACT_ATOMS: atom_id res chain seq x y z
N MET A 1 15.93 51.33 32.45
CA MET A 1 16.39 52.50 31.71
C MET A 1 15.98 52.28 30.27
N SER A 2 14.91 52.82 29.88
CA SER A 2 14.61 54.10 29.22
C SER A 2 14.93 53.97 27.74
N GLN A 3 14.14 54.23 26.76
CA GLN A 3 12.94 55.02 26.49
C GLN A 3 12.78 54.96 24.96
N THR A 4 11.59 54.69 24.42
CA THR A 4 10.63 55.63 23.83
C THR A 4 11.12 56.31 22.53
N ALA A 5 10.36 56.59 21.46
CA ALA A 5 8.93 56.79 21.21
C ALA A 5 8.79 56.92 19.67
N SER A 6 7.69 56.50 19.07
CA SER A 6 6.54 57.25 18.59
C SER A 6 6.76 58.30 17.48
N PHE A 7 6.06 58.23 16.35
CA PHE A 7 4.96 59.10 15.98
C PHE A 7 4.41 58.88 14.57
N PHE A 8 3.09 58.78 14.47
CA PHE A 8 2.14 59.00 13.35
C PHE A 8 2.01 60.51 13.02
N PRO A 9 1.17 61.02 12.12
CA PRO A 9 0.45 60.50 10.94
C PRO A 9 0.51 61.45 9.70
N PHE A 10 -0.21 61.13 8.60
CA PHE A 10 -1.15 62.09 7.95
C PHE A 10 -1.95 61.45 6.82
N ALA A 11 -3.22 61.59 6.94
CA ALA A 11 -4.24 61.29 5.92
C ALA A 11 -4.51 62.55 5.05
N LEU A 12 -4.95 62.38 3.81
CA LEU A 12 -5.92 63.25 3.18
C LEU A 12 -6.63 62.60 2.00
N LEU A 13 -7.94 62.73 2.03
CA LEU A 13 -9.01 62.44 1.05
C LEU A 13 -8.81 63.19 -0.29
N PHE A 14 -9.29 62.66 -1.43
CA PHE A 14 -10.44 63.19 -2.18
C PHE A 14 -10.73 62.46 -3.52
N LYS A 15 -12.00 62.15 -3.68
CA LYS A 15 -12.94 62.23 -4.81
C LYS A 15 -13.06 61.14 -5.87
N ARG A 16 -14.31 60.72 -5.92
CA ARG A 16 -15.09 59.91 -6.86
C ARG A 16 -14.87 60.25 -8.34
N CYS A 17 -14.85 59.20 -9.19
CA CYS A 17 -15.58 59.16 -10.46
C CYS A 17 -15.98 57.72 -10.79
N LEU A 18 -17.26 57.50 -11.04
CA LEU A 18 -17.84 56.25 -11.58
C LEU A 18 -17.40 56.08 -13.04
N LEU A 19 -16.91 54.89 -13.38
CA LEU A 19 -17.10 54.32 -14.71
C LEU A 19 -17.17 52.81 -14.52
N GLY A 20 -18.34 52.24 -14.87
CA GLY A 20 -18.53 50.80 -14.83
C GLY A 20 -17.75 50.10 -15.97
N VAL A 21 -16.96 49.13 -15.58
CA VAL A 21 -16.40 48.13 -16.50
C VAL A 21 -16.78 46.77 -15.97
N PHE A 22 -17.54 46.05 -16.74
CA PHE A 22 -17.83 44.63 -16.53
C PHE A 22 -16.49 43.88 -16.57
N LEU A 23 -15.98 43.43 -15.41
CA LEU A 23 -14.94 42.43 -15.35
C LEU A 23 -15.61 41.06 -15.23
N ALA A 24 -15.55 40.29 -16.32
CA ALA A 24 -15.81 38.88 -16.28
C ALA A 24 -14.73 38.24 -15.37
N CYS A 25 -15.15 37.74 -14.21
CA CYS A 25 -14.29 36.92 -13.35
C CYS A 25 -13.97 35.61 -14.09
N ALA A 26 -12.82 35.56 -14.75
CA ALA A 26 -12.14 34.30 -15.06
C ALA A 26 -11.62 33.76 -13.72
N ALA A 27 -12.30 32.81 -13.12
CA ALA A 27 -11.81 32.06 -11.99
C ALA A 27 -10.70 31.15 -12.49
N GLY A 28 -9.45 31.59 -12.36
CA GLY A 28 -8.28 30.79 -12.60
C GLY A 28 -8.08 29.72 -11.51
N PRO A 29 -7.29 28.67 -11.77
CA PRO A 29 -7.10 27.51 -10.87
C PRO A 29 -6.13 27.83 -9.72
N ALA A 30 -6.54 28.67 -8.75
CA ALA A 30 -5.67 29.07 -7.63
C ALA A 30 -6.10 28.52 -6.26
N ALA A 31 -6.89 27.44 -6.21
CA ALA A 31 -7.47 26.96 -4.95
C ALA A 31 -6.72 25.83 -4.25
N TRP A 32 -5.64 25.29 -4.81
CA TRP A 32 -4.90 24.15 -4.22
C TRP A 32 -3.89 24.55 -3.14
N ALA A 33 -3.42 25.80 -3.14
CA ALA A 33 -2.29 26.24 -2.30
C ALA A 33 -2.65 26.56 -0.84
N GLN A 34 -3.91 26.56 -0.42
CA GLN A 34 -4.28 27.09 0.90
C GLN A 34 -4.80 26.08 1.94
N THR A 35 -4.83 24.77 1.65
CA THR A 35 -5.22 23.75 2.66
C THR A 35 -4.34 22.49 2.65
N ALA A 36 -3.12 22.58 2.14
CA ALA A 36 -2.16 21.48 2.29
C ALA A 36 -1.84 21.33 3.79
N ALA A 37 -2.09 20.14 4.36
CA ALA A 37 -1.44 19.79 5.63
C ALA A 37 0.06 20.06 5.48
N ALA A 38 0.69 20.50 6.57
CA ALA A 38 2.12 20.75 6.54
C ALA A 38 2.84 19.52 5.97
N PRO A 39 3.82 19.70 5.07
CA PRO A 39 4.62 18.59 4.57
C PRO A 39 5.14 17.77 5.74
N ALA A 40 5.45 16.48 5.51
CA ALA A 40 6.01 15.64 6.56
C ALA A 40 7.10 16.41 7.30
N SER A 41 6.88 16.72 8.59
CA SER A 41 7.73 17.61 9.35
C SER A 41 9.07 16.94 9.62
N GLY A 42 10.15 17.56 9.15
CA GLY A 42 11.51 17.07 9.36
C GLY A 42 12.54 18.16 9.12
N THR A 43 13.76 17.91 9.54
CA THR A 43 14.89 18.83 9.39
C THR A 43 15.72 18.43 8.18
N PRO A 44 15.98 19.33 7.20
CA PRO A 44 16.90 19.04 6.11
C PRO A 44 18.29 18.69 6.64
N GLY A 45 18.89 17.64 6.10
CA GLY A 45 20.23 17.18 6.39
C GLY A 45 21.00 16.89 5.11
N GLN A 46 22.32 16.77 5.23
CA GLN A 46 23.20 16.43 4.11
C GLN A 46 24.30 15.46 4.56
N THR A 47 24.72 14.61 3.63
CA THR A 47 25.96 13.84 3.77
C THR A 47 27.18 14.76 3.54
N PRO A 48 28.42 14.32 3.83
CA PRO A 48 29.62 15.13 3.60
C PRO A 48 29.76 15.68 2.17
N SER A 49 29.37 14.93 1.15
CA SER A 49 29.39 15.36 -0.26
C SER A 49 28.11 16.12 -0.69
N GLY A 50 27.23 16.50 0.24
CA GLY A 50 26.06 17.32 -0.05
C GLY A 50 24.83 16.56 -0.58
N HIS A 51 24.79 15.24 -0.51
CA HIS A 51 23.56 14.48 -0.81
C HIS A 51 22.49 14.79 0.23
N GLY A 52 21.32 15.23 -0.23
CA GLY A 52 20.25 15.70 0.64
C GLY A 52 19.41 14.56 1.23
N PHE A 53 18.92 14.75 2.45
CA PHE A 53 17.86 13.95 3.07
C PHE A 53 17.02 14.82 4.01
N VAL A 54 15.89 14.30 4.48
CA VAL A 54 15.10 14.93 5.56
C VAL A 54 15.11 14.00 6.76
N LEU A 55 15.57 14.50 7.90
CA LEU A 55 15.49 13.82 9.19
C LEU A 55 14.06 13.96 9.73
N PRO A 56 13.30 12.86 9.93
CA PRO A 56 11.95 12.94 10.46
C PRO A 56 11.92 13.54 11.87
N LYS A 57 10.77 14.11 12.25
CA LYS A 57 10.54 14.59 13.61
C LYS A 57 10.80 13.47 14.63
N ASP A 58 11.41 13.82 15.76
CA ASP A 58 11.77 12.92 16.87
C ASP A 58 12.88 11.91 16.57
N TRP A 59 13.41 11.86 15.34
CA TRP A 59 14.63 11.13 15.03
C TRP A 59 15.87 11.96 15.43
N THR A 60 16.93 11.26 15.80
CA THR A 60 18.21 11.90 16.12
C THR A 60 19.26 11.58 15.06
N GLN A 61 20.18 12.53 14.84
CA GLN A 61 21.29 12.37 13.91
C GLN A 61 22.61 12.42 14.68
N THR A 62 23.52 11.48 14.39
CA THR A 62 24.90 11.46 14.90
C THR A 62 25.86 11.19 13.75
N ARG A 63 27.16 11.46 13.97
CA ARG A 63 28.21 11.02 13.05
C ARG A 63 29.07 9.94 13.70
N ARG A 64 29.42 8.93 12.90
CA ARG A 64 30.41 7.90 13.27
C ARG A 64 31.44 7.83 12.14
N GLY A 65 32.58 8.55 12.28
CA GLY A 65 33.50 8.76 11.17
C GLY A 65 32.79 9.44 10.00
N ASP A 66 32.84 8.83 8.81
CA ASP A 66 32.18 9.34 7.60
C ASP A 66 30.69 8.95 7.50
N ALA A 67 30.19 8.13 8.41
CA ALA A 67 28.80 7.73 8.44
C ALA A 67 27.90 8.78 9.11
N VAL A 68 26.85 9.20 8.44
CA VAL A 68 25.70 9.91 9.03
C VAL A 68 24.71 8.86 9.53
N VAL A 69 24.45 8.80 10.83
CA VAL A 69 23.57 7.79 11.45
C VAL A 69 22.33 8.46 11.99
N LEU A 70 21.17 8.01 11.49
CA LEU A 70 19.84 8.44 11.91
C LEU A 70 19.26 7.37 12.82
N GLN A 71 18.82 7.73 14.02
CA GLN A 71 18.26 6.80 15.00
C GLN A 71 16.78 7.09 15.21
N ALA A 72 15.96 6.04 15.17
CA ALA A 72 14.54 6.11 15.47
C ALA A 72 14.29 6.41 16.96
N PRO A 73 13.20 7.11 17.31
CA PRO A 73 12.89 7.48 18.71
C PRO A 73 12.71 6.28 19.65
N GLU A 74 12.30 5.12 19.15
CA GLU A 74 12.19 3.88 19.92
C GLU A 74 13.55 3.32 20.37
N GLY A 75 14.65 3.82 19.81
CA GLY A 75 15.98 3.24 20.01
C GLY A 75 16.18 1.92 19.27
N GLY A 76 17.38 1.37 19.30
CA GLY A 76 17.68 0.05 18.71
C GLY A 76 17.44 -0.08 17.19
N SER A 77 17.19 1.03 16.49
CA SER A 77 16.89 1.04 15.05
C SER A 77 17.56 2.25 14.38
N TRP A 78 18.32 2.00 13.31
CA TRP A 78 19.15 3.01 12.67
C TRP A 78 19.08 2.94 11.15
N ILE A 79 19.28 4.12 10.53
CA ILE A 79 19.65 4.25 9.12
C ILE A 79 21.02 4.91 9.07
N ALA A 80 21.98 4.30 8.39
CA ALA A 80 23.28 4.90 8.16
C ALA A 80 23.44 5.28 6.68
N LEU A 81 23.91 6.51 6.43
CA LEU A 81 24.26 7.02 5.11
C LEU A 81 25.79 7.14 5.07
N VAL A 82 26.44 6.38 4.19
CA VAL A 82 27.90 6.27 4.14
C VAL A 82 28.36 6.46 2.71
N GLU A 83 29.28 7.40 2.50
CA GLU A 83 29.95 7.56 1.22
C GLU A 83 31.11 6.57 1.11
N ALA A 84 31.30 6.02 -0.08
CA ALA A 84 32.33 5.00 -0.32
C ALA A 84 33.02 5.20 -1.67
N GLU A 85 34.33 5.05 -1.68
CA GLU A 85 35.16 4.98 -2.89
C GLU A 85 35.46 3.50 -3.18
N ALA A 86 34.74 2.93 -4.14
CA ALA A 86 34.79 1.51 -4.44
C ALA A 86 34.60 1.26 -5.94
N GLY A 87 35.16 0.16 -6.42
CA GLY A 87 35.04 -0.26 -7.81
C GLY A 87 33.65 -0.77 -8.17
N ASP A 88 32.96 -1.35 -7.20
CA ASP A 88 31.62 -1.91 -7.38
C ASP A 88 30.72 -1.75 -6.13
N ALA A 89 29.45 -2.07 -6.28
CA ALA A 89 28.43 -1.94 -5.24
C ALA A 89 28.71 -2.84 -4.01
N ALA A 90 29.28 -4.03 -4.20
CA ALA A 90 29.54 -4.96 -3.10
C ALA A 90 30.69 -4.48 -2.23
N GLN A 91 31.76 -3.94 -2.84
CA GLN A 91 32.88 -3.31 -2.14
C GLN A 91 32.40 -2.06 -1.39
N ALA A 92 31.57 -1.21 -2.02
CA ALA A 92 31.00 -0.03 -1.37
C ALA A 92 30.20 -0.40 -0.12
N VAL A 93 29.38 -1.42 -0.21
CA VAL A 93 28.60 -1.92 0.93
C VAL A 93 29.48 -2.52 2.03
N ALA A 94 30.55 -3.24 1.70
CA ALA A 94 31.49 -3.77 2.69
C ALA A 94 32.20 -2.63 3.45
N GLN A 95 32.66 -1.59 2.76
CA GLN A 95 33.24 -0.39 3.36
C GLN A 95 32.24 0.31 4.27
N ALA A 96 30.99 0.49 3.80
CA ALA A 96 29.93 1.15 4.57
C ALA A 96 29.57 0.41 5.86
N TRP A 97 29.48 -0.91 5.85
CA TRP A 97 29.25 -1.70 7.07
C TRP A 97 30.41 -1.58 8.05
N THR A 98 31.66 -1.58 7.58
CA THR A 98 32.83 -1.38 8.43
C THR A 98 32.81 0.02 9.06
N ALA A 99 32.52 1.07 8.29
CA ALA A 99 32.42 2.45 8.80
C ALA A 99 31.26 2.62 9.80
N TYR A 100 30.10 2.00 9.53
CA TYR A 100 28.90 2.09 10.39
C TYR A 100 29.03 1.27 11.68
N ALA A 101 29.42 0.00 11.56
CA ALA A 101 29.31 -0.99 12.63
C ALA A 101 30.64 -1.60 13.09
N GLY A 102 31.79 -1.19 12.51
CA GLY A 102 33.12 -1.74 12.82
C GLY A 102 33.30 -3.23 12.45
N ARG A 103 32.44 -3.76 11.60
CA ARG A 103 32.42 -5.18 11.22
C ARG A 103 31.94 -5.37 9.77
N PRO A 104 32.25 -6.52 9.13
CA PRO A 104 31.71 -6.81 7.81
C PRO A 104 30.18 -6.95 7.82
N PRO A 105 29.52 -6.86 6.64
CA PRO A 105 28.08 -7.05 6.53
C PRO A 105 27.64 -8.41 7.05
N PRO A 106 26.40 -8.51 7.57
CA PRO A 106 25.80 -9.79 7.93
C PRO A 106 25.72 -10.75 6.74
N PRO A 107 25.46 -12.07 6.95
CA PRO A 107 25.34 -13.03 5.86
C PRO A 107 24.33 -12.60 4.81
N LEU A 108 24.76 -12.47 3.57
CA LEU A 108 23.94 -12.06 2.45
C LEU A 108 22.84 -13.11 2.17
N ARG A 109 21.61 -12.65 2.03
CA ARG A 109 20.48 -13.45 1.55
C ARG A 109 20.28 -13.26 0.05
N LEU A 110 20.32 -12.02 -0.43
CA LEU A 110 20.00 -11.65 -1.79
C LEU A 110 20.61 -10.29 -2.14
N ALA A 111 21.16 -10.14 -3.34
CA ALA A 111 21.54 -8.87 -3.93
C ALA A 111 20.80 -8.71 -5.27
N VAL A 112 20.19 -7.53 -5.51
CA VAL A 112 19.35 -7.28 -6.67
C VAL A 112 19.54 -5.86 -7.19
N PRO A 113 19.43 -5.62 -8.51
CA PRO A 113 19.53 -4.27 -9.06
C PRO A 113 18.35 -3.40 -8.61
N LEU A 114 18.60 -2.10 -8.49
CA LEU A 114 17.60 -1.06 -8.34
C LEU A 114 17.34 -0.37 -9.68
N ALA A 115 16.13 0.09 -9.89
CA ALA A 115 15.83 0.99 -10.99
C ALA A 115 16.58 2.32 -10.82
N ASN A 116 16.94 2.95 -11.93
CA ASN A 116 17.41 4.32 -11.90
C ASN A 116 16.23 5.23 -11.52
N ALA A 117 16.41 6.06 -10.53
CA ALA A 117 15.37 6.98 -10.05
C ALA A 117 15.98 8.11 -9.23
N ASN A 118 15.33 9.27 -9.21
CA ASN A 118 15.71 10.42 -8.38
C ASN A 118 17.21 10.82 -8.52
N GLY A 119 17.76 10.70 -9.71
CA GLY A 119 19.17 11.02 -10.00
C GLY A 119 20.19 9.94 -9.61
N TRP A 120 19.75 8.84 -8.99
CA TRP A 120 20.59 7.69 -8.69
C TRP A 120 20.62 6.71 -9.86
N VAL A 121 21.79 6.14 -10.17
CA VAL A 121 21.98 5.20 -11.30
C VAL A 121 22.77 3.97 -10.86
N GLY A 122 22.53 2.83 -11.53
CA GLY A 122 23.28 1.59 -11.34
C GLY A 122 23.21 1.02 -9.92
N GLY A 123 22.16 1.33 -9.18
CA GLY A 123 22.00 0.95 -7.78
C GLY A 123 21.79 -0.55 -7.57
N HIS A 124 22.13 -1.02 -6.36
CA HIS A 124 21.89 -2.40 -5.91
C HIS A 124 21.33 -2.42 -4.49
N HIS A 125 20.40 -3.35 -4.25
CA HIS A 125 19.83 -3.61 -2.94
C HIS A 125 20.33 -4.95 -2.41
N PHE A 126 20.97 -4.93 -1.26
CA PHE A 126 21.50 -6.07 -0.53
C PHE A 126 20.60 -6.37 0.66
N LEU A 127 20.09 -7.58 0.74
CA LEU A 127 19.24 -8.06 1.81
C LEU A 127 20.01 -9.10 2.63
N TYR A 128 20.00 -8.95 3.94
CA TYR A 128 20.78 -9.81 4.84
C TYR A 128 19.89 -10.72 5.67
N ARG A 129 20.49 -11.76 6.24
CA ARG A 129 19.86 -12.62 7.24
C ARG A 129 19.96 -11.93 8.60
N ALA A 130 18.81 -11.78 9.27
CA ALA A 130 18.80 -11.29 10.65
C ALA A 130 19.40 -12.33 11.60
N PRO A 131 19.98 -11.89 12.74
CA PRO A 131 20.36 -12.80 13.83
C PRO A 131 19.18 -13.62 14.34
N ALA A 132 19.46 -14.80 14.90
CA ALA A 132 18.44 -15.65 15.47
C ALA A 132 17.74 -14.97 16.66
N GLY A 133 16.43 -15.07 16.72
CA GLY A 133 15.62 -14.51 17.82
C GLY A 133 15.32 -13.01 17.72
N GLU A 134 15.97 -12.28 16.82
CA GLU A 134 15.73 -10.85 16.63
C GLU A 134 14.95 -10.59 15.33
N PRO A 135 13.68 -10.15 15.39
CA PRO A 135 12.94 -9.75 14.20
C PRO A 135 13.44 -8.39 13.69
N ARG A 136 14.48 -8.42 12.85
CA ARG A 136 15.11 -7.22 12.26
C ARG A 136 15.03 -7.22 10.73
N GLN A 137 14.92 -6.04 10.17
CA GLN A 137 15.13 -5.77 8.75
C GLN A 137 16.56 -5.22 8.57
N LEU A 138 17.41 -6.02 7.95
CA LEU A 138 18.79 -5.66 7.65
C LEU A 138 18.96 -5.58 6.15
N SER A 139 19.28 -4.39 5.65
CA SER A 139 19.54 -4.20 4.22
C SER A 139 20.54 -3.07 3.97
N ALA A 140 21.11 -3.06 2.75
CA ALA A 140 21.88 -1.93 2.26
C ALA A 140 21.51 -1.62 0.82
N ARG A 141 21.37 -0.34 0.50
CA ARG A 141 21.20 0.15 -0.86
C ARG A 141 22.45 0.90 -1.26
N ALA A 142 23.25 0.33 -2.17
CA ALA A 142 24.33 1.04 -2.82
C ALA A 142 23.75 1.84 -3.97
N LEU A 143 23.93 3.15 -3.95
CA LEU A 143 23.43 4.11 -4.92
C LEU A 143 24.64 4.85 -5.54
N ARG A 144 24.56 5.23 -6.81
CA ARG A 144 25.68 5.85 -7.50
C ARG A 144 25.28 7.18 -8.13
N SER A 145 26.10 8.21 -7.93
CA SER A 145 25.97 9.50 -8.61
C SER A 145 27.37 10.10 -8.82
N GLY A 146 27.62 10.71 -9.97
CA GLY A 146 28.90 11.36 -10.27
C GLY A 146 30.12 10.45 -10.16
N GLY A 147 29.97 9.12 -10.37
CA GLY A 147 31.06 8.14 -10.25
C GLY A 147 31.31 7.64 -8.83
N ARG A 148 30.71 8.24 -7.80
CA ARG A 148 30.86 7.85 -6.38
C ARG A 148 29.70 6.99 -5.91
N TRP A 149 29.97 6.14 -4.91
CA TRP A 149 28.96 5.33 -4.22
C TRP A 149 28.51 6.02 -2.94
N VAL A 150 27.20 5.92 -2.69
CA VAL A 150 26.59 6.25 -1.40
C VAL A 150 25.77 5.06 -0.98
N VAL A 151 25.99 4.58 0.24
CA VAL A 151 25.32 3.40 0.77
C VAL A 151 24.38 3.83 1.90
N ARG A 152 23.09 3.52 1.73
CA ARG A 152 22.12 3.56 2.81
C ARG A 152 22.02 2.17 3.44
N ILE A 153 22.33 2.05 4.72
CA ILE A 153 22.13 0.84 5.52
C ILE A 153 20.86 1.04 6.35
N ASP A 154 19.93 0.09 6.25
CA ASP A 154 18.75 0.02 7.12
C ASP A 154 18.97 -1.12 8.13
N ASP A 155 19.09 -0.80 9.41
CA ASP A 155 19.25 -1.71 10.54
C ASP A 155 18.12 -1.46 11.54
N LEU A 156 16.95 -2.07 11.29
CA LEU A 156 15.67 -1.72 11.91
C LEU A 156 15.05 -2.92 12.62
N ALA A 157 14.58 -2.73 13.85
CA ALA A 157 13.64 -3.67 14.45
C ALA A 157 12.36 -3.73 13.60
N ALA A 158 11.81 -4.93 13.36
CA ALA A 158 10.65 -5.10 12.48
C ALA A 158 9.42 -4.29 12.93
N ALA A 159 9.19 -4.19 14.25
CA ALA A 159 8.10 -3.40 14.82
C ALA A 159 8.29 -1.89 14.55
N VAL A 160 9.52 -1.39 14.66
CA VAL A 160 9.85 0.02 14.36
C VAL A 160 9.67 0.28 12.87
N ALA A 161 10.17 -0.60 12.01
CA ALA A 161 9.98 -0.48 10.56
C ALA A 161 8.49 -0.43 10.18
N GLY A 162 7.65 -1.26 10.80
CA GLY A 162 6.20 -1.25 10.59
C GLY A 162 5.52 0.03 11.08
N LYS A 163 5.88 0.52 12.28
CA LYS A 163 5.31 1.73 12.87
C LYS A 163 5.76 3.02 12.17
N ARG A 164 7.03 3.07 11.71
CA ARG A 164 7.69 4.26 11.16
C ARG A 164 7.75 4.27 9.63
N GLN A 165 6.83 3.59 8.95
CA GLN A 165 6.86 3.47 7.49
C GLN A 165 6.89 4.85 6.79
N ALA A 166 6.11 5.83 7.26
CA ALA A 166 6.10 7.18 6.70
C ALA A 166 7.44 7.90 6.88
N ASP A 167 8.09 7.73 8.05
CA ASP A 167 9.41 8.29 8.31
C ASP A 167 10.48 7.68 7.39
N LEU A 168 10.40 6.36 7.19
CA LEU A 168 11.31 5.63 6.28
C LEU A 168 11.13 6.06 4.83
N ASN A 169 9.89 6.32 4.41
CA ASN A 169 9.56 6.88 3.11
C ASN A 169 10.09 8.32 3.00
N LEU A 170 9.86 9.17 4.02
CA LEU A 170 10.37 10.54 4.04
C LEU A 170 11.90 10.60 3.83
N ILE A 171 12.64 9.76 4.56
CA ILE A 171 14.10 9.64 4.39
C ILE A 171 14.42 9.14 2.98
N GLY A 172 13.72 8.10 2.50
CA GLY A 172 13.95 7.51 1.18
C GLY A 172 13.68 8.48 0.02
N ASP A 173 12.53 9.13 0.06
CA ASP A 173 12.07 10.05 -0.99
C ASP A 173 12.89 11.34 -1.03
N SER A 174 13.43 11.77 0.11
CA SER A 174 14.28 12.96 0.21
C SER A 174 15.76 12.67 -0.01
N PHE A 175 16.18 11.39 -0.01
CA PHE A 175 17.57 11.04 -0.24
C PHE A 175 17.90 11.11 -1.74
N VAL A 176 18.51 12.23 -2.12
CA VAL A 176 18.81 12.57 -3.53
C VAL A 176 20.27 13.03 -3.68
N PRO A 177 20.86 12.85 -4.87
CA PRO A 177 22.20 13.36 -5.16
C PRO A 177 22.32 14.88 -4.94
N ALA A 178 23.53 15.33 -4.62
CA ALA A 178 23.83 16.76 -4.60
C ALA A 178 23.48 17.42 -5.95
N GLY A 179 22.76 18.54 -5.89
CA GLY A 179 22.32 19.28 -7.09
C GLY A 179 21.20 18.61 -7.91
N HIS A 180 20.64 17.50 -7.46
CA HIS A 180 19.52 16.87 -8.16
C HIS A 180 18.25 17.74 -8.11
N VAL A 181 17.70 18.01 -9.29
CA VAL A 181 16.40 18.69 -9.45
C VAL A 181 15.37 17.65 -9.88
N ARG A 182 14.30 17.54 -9.12
CA ARG A 182 13.19 16.63 -9.46
C ARG A 182 12.45 17.11 -10.70
N GLU A 183 12.04 16.18 -11.52
CA GLU A 183 11.14 16.47 -12.64
C GLU A 183 9.79 16.97 -12.11
N SER A 184 9.27 18.03 -12.75
CA SER A 184 7.98 18.62 -12.35
C SER A 184 7.09 18.84 -13.58
N PHE A 185 5.81 18.57 -13.41
CA PHE A 185 4.77 18.82 -14.40
C PHE A 185 3.86 20.00 -14.02
N ALA A 186 4.17 20.69 -12.93
CA ALA A 186 3.42 21.87 -12.49
C ALA A 186 3.33 22.91 -13.60
N GLY A 187 2.11 23.33 -13.91
CA GLY A 187 1.83 24.32 -14.96
C GLY A 187 2.06 23.83 -16.41
N ARG A 188 2.52 22.59 -16.61
CA ARG A 188 2.65 21.98 -17.94
C ARG A 188 1.29 21.45 -18.42
N LYS A 189 1.00 21.61 -19.69
CA LYS A 189 -0.19 21.01 -20.31
C LYS A 189 0.16 19.58 -20.78
N ALA A 190 -0.68 18.63 -20.40
CA ALA A 190 -0.56 17.27 -20.91
C ALA A 190 -0.84 17.23 -22.43
N GLN A 191 -0.03 16.49 -23.17
CA GLN A 191 -0.27 16.22 -24.57
C GLN A 191 -1.40 15.19 -24.70
N THR A 192 -2.09 15.23 -25.83
CA THR A 192 -3.11 14.23 -26.16
C THR A 192 -2.49 12.84 -26.27
N LEU A 193 -3.11 11.88 -25.61
CA LEU A 193 -2.77 10.45 -25.74
C LEU A 193 -3.39 9.92 -27.04
N ASP A 194 -2.78 10.28 -28.15
CA ASP A 194 -3.21 9.88 -29.49
C ASP A 194 -2.99 8.38 -29.76
N ALA A 195 -3.39 7.92 -30.95
CA ALA A 195 -3.28 6.51 -31.35
C ALA A 195 -1.83 5.99 -31.28
N GLY A 196 -0.82 6.81 -31.60
CA GLY A 196 0.59 6.43 -31.55
C GLY A 196 1.08 6.21 -30.12
N LYS A 197 0.71 7.12 -29.20
CA LYS A 197 1.03 7.01 -27.78
C LYS A 197 0.30 5.84 -27.11
N ILE A 198 -0.95 5.59 -27.49
CA ILE A 198 -1.70 4.40 -27.03
C ILE A 198 -1.05 3.12 -27.52
N GLU A 199 -0.56 3.06 -28.76
CA GLU A 199 0.14 1.87 -29.25
C GLU A 199 1.49 1.65 -28.53
N ALA A 200 2.21 2.74 -28.22
CA ALA A 200 3.41 2.68 -27.38
C ALA A 200 3.11 2.15 -25.96
N LEU A 201 2.00 2.60 -25.35
CA LEU A 201 1.52 2.07 -24.08
C LEU A 201 1.19 0.58 -24.13
N LYS A 202 0.47 0.14 -25.16
CA LYS A 202 0.12 -1.28 -25.37
C LYS A 202 1.37 -2.15 -25.52
N THR A 203 2.34 -1.68 -26.30
CA THR A 203 3.64 -2.36 -26.47
C THR A 203 4.39 -2.47 -25.14
N PHE A 204 4.44 -1.40 -24.35
CA PHE A 204 5.03 -1.41 -23.01
C PHE A 204 4.32 -2.42 -22.10
N LEU A 205 2.99 -2.43 -22.07
CA LEU A 205 2.20 -3.33 -21.22
C LEU A 205 2.44 -4.80 -21.57
N GLU A 206 2.36 -5.17 -22.84
CA GLU A 206 2.52 -6.57 -23.24
C GLU A 206 3.96 -7.07 -23.00
N ARG A 207 4.97 -6.25 -23.29
CA ARG A 207 6.36 -6.57 -22.99
C ARG A 207 6.58 -6.73 -21.47
N SER A 208 6.06 -5.80 -20.67
CA SER A 208 6.18 -5.82 -19.20
C SER A 208 5.47 -7.01 -18.60
N ARG A 209 4.23 -7.27 -19.03
CA ARG A 209 3.45 -8.45 -18.59
C ARG A 209 4.23 -9.75 -18.81
N ARG A 210 4.84 -9.91 -20.00
CA ARG A 210 5.65 -11.11 -20.33
C ARG A 210 6.90 -11.20 -19.48
N SER A 211 7.65 -10.11 -19.32
CA SER A 211 8.91 -10.11 -18.55
C SER A 211 8.71 -10.38 -17.05
N LEU A 212 7.55 -10.00 -16.51
CA LEU A 212 7.14 -10.22 -15.13
C LEU A 212 6.32 -11.51 -14.95
N GLU A 213 6.06 -12.24 -16.03
CA GLU A 213 5.22 -13.46 -16.04
C GLU A 213 3.83 -13.24 -15.42
N VAL A 214 3.21 -12.09 -15.68
CA VAL A 214 1.82 -11.81 -15.26
C VAL A 214 0.88 -12.54 -16.21
N PRO A 215 0.03 -13.49 -15.75
CA PRO A 215 -0.86 -14.22 -16.64
C PRO A 215 -1.85 -13.33 -17.37
N GLY A 216 -2.48 -12.39 -16.66
CA GLY A 216 -3.47 -11.49 -17.24
C GLY A 216 -3.43 -10.08 -16.62
N LEU A 217 -3.64 -9.08 -17.47
CA LEU A 217 -3.71 -7.66 -17.13
C LEU A 217 -4.82 -7.00 -17.93
N SER A 218 -5.71 -6.25 -17.28
CA SER A 218 -6.70 -5.38 -17.90
C SER A 218 -6.42 -3.92 -17.53
N ILE A 219 -6.64 -3.02 -18.49
CA ILE A 219 -6.36 -1.59 -18.32
C ILE A 219 -7.43 -0.74 -18.98
N GLY A 220 -7.69 0.44 -18.40
CA GLY A 220 -8.45 1.51 -19.01
C GLY A 220 -7.80 2.86 -18.76
N VAL A 221 -7.82 3.74 -19.75
CA VAL A 221 -7.26 5.09 -19.71
C VAL A 221 -8.33 6.08 -20.14
N ILE A 222 -8.48 7.13 -19.35
CA ILE A 222 -9.37 8.27 -19.62
C ILE A 222 -8.52 9.53 -19.73
N GLN A 223 -8.85 10.39 -20.69
CA GLN A 223 -8.30 11.73 -20.81
C GLN A 223 -9.41 12.71 -21.22
N ASP A 224 -9.49 13.85 -20.55
CA ASP A 224 -10.47 14.93 -20.78
C ASP A 224 -11.90 14.41 -20.88
N GLY A 225 -12.27 13.50 -19.96
CA GLY A 225 -13.60 12.90 -19.88
C GLY A 225 -13.90 11.80 -20.91
N GLN A 226 -12.93 11.45 -21.78
CA GLN A 226 -13.08 10.42 -22.80
C GLN A 226 -12.24 9.19 -22.49
N VAL A 227 -12.82 8.01 -22.64
CA VAL A 227 -12.07 6.75 -22.56
C VAL A 227 -11.25 6.63 -23.85
N VAL A 228 -9.92 6.85 -23.76
CA VAL A 228 -9.02 6.82 -24.91
C VAL A 228 -8.49 5.41 -25.20
N TYR A 229 -8.49 4.53 -24.21
CA TYR A 229 -8.17 3.13 -24.38
C TYR A 229 -8.77 2.26 -23.27
N ARG A 230 -9.20 1.04 -23.63
CA ARG A 230 -9.53 -0.04 -22.69
C ARG A 230 -9.29 -1.38 -23.35
N GLY A 231 -8.82 -2.36 -22.55
CA GLY A 231 -8.56 -3.71 -23.07
C GLY A 231 -7.85 -4.61 -22.08
N GLY A 232 -7.50 -5.80 -22.55
CA GLY A 232 -6.81 -6.81 -21.76
C GLY A 232 -5.66 -7.46 -22.52
N PHE A 233 -4.70 -7.99 -21.77
CA PHE A 233 -3.52 -8.70 -22.26
C PHE A 233 -3.34 -10.01 -21.48
N GLY A 234 -3.16 -11.13 -22.18
CA GLY A 234 -2.97 -12.44 -21.57
C GLY A 234 -4.28 -13.13 -21.19
N VAL A 235 -4.27 -13.93 -20.12
CA VAL A 235 -5.30 -14.93 -19.82
C VAL A 235 -5.84 -14.82 -18.40
N ARG A 236 -7.09 -15.26 -18.22
CA ARG A 236 -7.77 -15.30 -16.91
C ARG A 236 -7.16 -16.30 -15.94
N GLU A 237 -6.60 -17.37 -16.47
CA GLU A 237 -5.96 -18.45 -15.70
C GLU A 237 -4.72 -18.93 -16.44
N HIS A 238 -3.57 -18.99 -15.73
CA HIS A 238 -2.32 -19.50 -16.26
C HIS A 238 -2.49 -20.93 -16.79
N GLY A 239 -1.97 -21.20 -17.99
CA GLY A 239 -2.10 -22.50 -18.65
C GLY A 239 -3.44 -22.72 -19.35
N LYS A 240 -4.40 -21.79 -19.30
CA LYS A 240 -5.66 -21.82 -20.05
C LYS A 240 -5.64 -20.80 -21.19
N ARG A 241 -6.65 -20.88 -22.09
CA ARG A 241 -6.71 -20.01 -23.31
C ARG A 241 -7.66 -18.83 -23.17
N ALA A 242 -8.54 -18.82 -22.15
CA ALA A 242 -9.55 -17.79 -22.00
C ALA A 242 -8.88 -16.42 -21.75
N PRO A 243 -9.03 -15.42 -22.64
CA PRO A 243 -8.37 -14.14 -22.51
C PRO A 243 -8.99 -13.31 -21.37
N VAL A 244 -8.24 -12.33 -20.89
CA VAL A 244 -8.78 -11.20 -20.13
C VAL A 244 -9.14 -10.08 -21.09
N ASP A 245 -10.15 -9.29 -20.73
CA ASP A 245 -10.64 -8.12 -21.45
C ASP A 245 -11.03 -7.01 -20.46
N ALA A 246 -11.63 -5.92 -20.95
CA ALA A 246 -12.08 -4.81 -20.10
C ALA A 246 -13.24 -5.22 -19.17
N ASP A 247 -14.03 -6.22 -19.52
CA ASP A 247 -15.16 -6.76 -18.75
C ASP A 247 -14.78 -7.82 -17.72
N THR A 248 -13.55 -8.32 -17.78
CA THR A 248 -13.06 -9.34 -16.85
C THR A 248 -13.09 -8.81 -15.41
N LEU A 249 -13.75 -9.55 -14.51
CA LEU A 249 -13.81 -9.23 -13.08
C LEU A 249 -12.53 -9.61 -12.36
N TYR A 250 -12.06 -8.71 -11.52
CA TYR A 250 -10.96 -8.92 -10.58
C TYR A 250 -11.42 -8.59 -9.16
N LEU A 251 -10.86 -9.27 -8.18
CA LEU A 251 -10.98 -8.84 -6.78
C LEU A 251 -10.07 -7.62 -6.58
N ILE A 252 -10.67 -6.42 -6.46
CA ILE A 252 -9.92 -5.15 -6.55
C ILE A 252 -9.20 -4.75 -5.26
N ALA A 253 -9.25 -5.62 -4.25
CA ALA A 253 -8.56 -5.39 -2.99
C ALA A 253 -8.84 -3.97 -2.44
N SER A 254 -7.82 -3.29 -1.93
CA SER A 254 -7.97 -2.02 -1.21
C SER A 254 -8.52 -0.85 -2.03
N ASN A 255 -8.65 -0.94 -3.35
CA ASN A 255 -9.43 0.03 -4.12
C ASN A 255 -10.90 0.11 -3.63
N THR A 256 -11.39 -0.92 -2.97
CA THR A 256 -12.70 -0.92 -2.30
C THR A 256 -12.84 0.19 -1.27
N LYS A 257 -11.74 0.58 -0.58
CA LYS A 257 -11.76 1.65 0.43
C LYS A 257 -12.18 2.99 -0.17
N SER A 258 -11.71 3.30 -1.37
CA SER A 258 -12.09 4.53 -2.09
C SER A 258 -13.58 4.56 -2.42
N LEU A 259 -14.15 3.41 -2.81
CA LEU A 259 -15.59 3.25 -3.05
C LEU A 259 -16.38 3.33 -1.74
N THR A 260 -15.90 2.70 -0.68
CA THR A 260 -16.51 2.76 0.67
C THR A 260 -16.56 4.19 1.19
N THR A 261 -15.47 4.96 1.05
CA THR A 261 -15.45 6.35 1.51
C THR A 261 -16.25 7.29 0.61
N LEU A 262 -16.47 6.94 -0.66
CA LEU A 262 -17.45 7.64 -1.51
C LEU A 262 -18.88 7.43 -0.98
N MET A 263 -19.24 6.22 -0.56
CA MET A 263 -20.52 5.93 0.10
C MET A 263 -20.66 6.75 1.41
N LEU A 264 -19.61 6.82 2.23
CA LEU A 264 -19.61 7.64 3.45
C LEU A 264 -19.75 9.12 3.13
N ALA A 265 -19.05 9.65 2.12
CA ALA A 265 -19.19 11.03 1.67
C ALA A 265 -20.62 11.34 1.21
N LYS A 266 -21.30 10.37 0.58
CA LYS A 266 -22.71 10.51 0.19
C LYS A 266 -23.63 10.56 1.41
N LEU A 267 -23.38 9.76 2.45
CA LEU A 267 -24.12 9.84 3.71
C LEU A 267 -23.89 11.18 4.44
N VAL A 268 -22.67 11.74 4.34
CA VAL A 268 -22.37 13.08 4.87
C VAL A 268 -23.13 14.16 4.10
N ASP A 269 -23.17 14.09 2.76
CA ASP A 269 -23.94 15.00 1.90
C ASP A 269 -25.45 14.91 2.17
N GLU A 270 -25.95 13.72 2.48
CA GLU A 270 -27.34 13.47 2.90
C GLU A 270 -27.65 13.96 4.33
N GLY A 271 -26.66 14.49 5.07
CA GLY A 271 -26.81 14.94 6.46
C GLY A 271 -27.04 13.80 7.47
N ARG A 272 -26.81 12.55 7.09
CA ARG A 272 -27.02 11.34 7.93
C ARG A 272 -25.79 11.01 8.77
N LEU A 273 -24.65 11.58 8.44
CA LEU A 273 -23.35 11.33 9.10
C LEU A 273 -22.49 12.59 9.00
N ARG A 274 -21.52 12.75 9.88
CA ARG A 274 -20.41 13.70 9.73
C ARG A 274 -19.09 12.97 9.86
N TRP A 275 -18.02 13.50 9.27
CA TRP A 275 -16.69 12.91 9.40
C TRP A 275 -16.16 12.94 10.84
N ASP A 276 -16.62 13.87 11.65
CA ASP A 276 -16.29 14.02 13.07
C ASP A 276 -17.30 13.36 14.03
N THR A 277 -18.34 12.70 13.52
CA THR A 277 -19.27 11.94 14.35
C THR A 277 -18.51 10.88 15.14
N PRO A 278 -18.66 10.80 16.47
CA PRO A 278 -18.12 9.70 17.28
C PRO A 278 -18.66 8.36 16.80
N VAL A 279 -17.77 7.35 16.68
CA VAL A 279 -18.19 6.04 16.17
C VAL A 279 -19.22 5.38 17.10
N ALA A 280 -19.04 5.54 18.43
CA ALA A 280 -19.97 5.00 19.42
C ALA A 280 -21.38 5.64 19.37
N GLU A 281 -21.50 6.87 18.82
CA GLU A 281 -22.79 7.51 18.54
C GLU A 281 -23.45 6.89 17.30
N ALA A 282 -22.66 6.67 16.24
CA ALA A 282 -23.15 6.13 14.96
C ALA A 282 -23.44 4.61 15.03
N LEU A 283 -22.74 3.88 15.89
CA LEU A 283 -22.95 2.46 16.15
C LEU A 283 -22.82 2.18 17.66
N PRO A 284 -23.93 2.14 18.40
CA PRO A 284 -23.92 1.78 19.82
C PRO A 284 -23.27 0.40 20.05
N GLY A 285 -22.40 0.32 21.06
CA GLY A 285 -21.63 -0.90 21.37
C GLY A 285 -20.26 -0.96 20.67
N PHE A 286 -19.88 0.04 19.88
CA PHE A 286 -18.50 0.16 19.37
C PHE A 286 -17.53 0.37 20.53
N GLU A 287 -16.45 -0.42 20.57
CA GLU A 287 -15.39 -0.28 21.57
C GLU A 287 -14.00 -0.65 21.01
N LEU A 288 -12.99 -0.08 21.63
CA LEU A 288 -11.58 -0.46 21.54
C LEU A 288 -11.12 -0.97 22.91
N ALA A 289 -9.96 -1.60 22.98
CA ALA A 289 -9.36 -2.03 24.25
C ALA A 289 -8.94 -0.86 25.18
N ASP A 290 -9.20 0.36 24.77
CA ASP A 290 -8.92 1.60 25.50
C ASP A 290 -10.16 2.49 25.48
N ALA A 291 -10.73 2.78 26.66
CA ALA A 291 -11.98 3.53 26.78
C ALA A 291 -11.85 5.00 26.32
N ASP A 292 -10.70 5.63 26.57
CA ASP A 292 -10.44 7.01 26.11
C ASP A 292 -10.34 7.08 24.59
N ALA A 293 -9.64 6.12 23.98
CA ALA A 293 -9.59 5.99 22.52
C ALA A 293 -10.98 5.68 21.92
N THR A 294 -11.79 4.85 22.60
CA THR A 294 -13.17 4.57 22.18
C THR A 294 -14.00 5.85 22.13
N ALA A 295 -13.97 6.66 23.18
CA ALA A 295 -14.74 7.90 23.28
C ALA A 295 -14.31 8.95 22.23
N LYS A 296 -13.02 8.97 21.87
CA LYS A 296 -12.44 9.94 20.90
C LYS A 296 -12.47 9.46 19.46
N MET A 297 -12.81 8.19 19.18
CA MET A 297 -12.82 7.64 17.83
C MET A 297 -13.94 8.25 17.01
N GLN A 298 -13.59 8.88 15.90
CA GLN A 298 -14.50 9.48 14.92
C GLN A 298 -14.51 8.67 13.63
N ILE A 299 -15.52 8.87 12.79
CA ILE A 299 -15.64 8.22 11.47
C ILE A 299 -14.38 8.44 10.63
N ARG A 300 -13.83 9.67 10.59
CA ARG A 300 -12.58 9.96 9.87
C ARG A 300 -11.41 9.11 10.32
N HIS A 301 -11.30 8.83 11.62
CA HIS A 301 -10.21 8.05 12.20
C HIS A 301 -10.23 6.58 11.74
N LEU A 302 -11.41 6.06 11.38
CA LEU A 302 -11.53 4.70 10.84
C LEU A 302 -10.94 4.55 9.43
N VAL A 303 -10.86 5.65 8.66
CA VAL A 303 -10.46 5.61 7.23
C VAL A 303 -9.21 6.43 6.89
N CYS A 304 -8.60 7.12 7.86
CA CYS A 304 -7.43 7.98 7.64
C CYS A 304 -6.07 7.27 7.76
N ALA A 305 -6.03 6.00 8.14
CA ALA A 305 -4.80 5.31 8.51
C ALA A 305 -3.97 6.05 9.59
N CYS A 306 -4.63 6.89 10.40
CA CYS A 306 -4.02 7.79 11.39
C CYS A 306 -4.52 7.58 12.82
N ALA A 307 -5.26 6.48 13.08
CA ALA A 307 -5.79 6.15 14.40
C ALA A 307 -4.76 5.54 15.36
N GLY A 308 -3.52 5.35 14.93
CA GLY A 308 -2.48 4.72 15.74
C GLY A 308 -2.72 3.24 16.06
N LEU A 309 -3.70 2.61 15.42
CA LEU A 309 -4.01 1.20 15.62
C LEU A 309 -2.99 0.32 14.90
N PRO A 310 -2.44 -0.71 15.56
CA PRO A 310 -1.41 -1.56 14.97
C PRO A 310 -1.95 -2.44 13.83
N TYR A 311 -1.05 -3.00 13.03
CA TYR A 311 -1.40 -3.97 11.99
C TYR A 311 -1.96 -5.27 12.60
N ARG A 312 -3.17 -5.68 12.20
CA ARG A 312 -3.89 -6.85 12.74
C ARG A 312 -4.61 -7.64 11.65
N ASN A 313 -3.95 -7.87 10.53
CA ASN A 313 -4.59 -8.56 9.42
C ASN A 313 -4.69 -10.07 9.62
N LEU A 314 -3.77 -10.70 10.35
CA LEU A 314 -3.83 -12.15 10.58
C LEU A 314 -5.10 -12.56 11.34
N ASP A 315 -5.64 -11.70 12.19
CA ASP A 315 -6.85 -12.00 12.99
C ASP A 315 -8.07 -12.31 12.09
N TRP A 316 -8.24 -11.63 10.96
CA TRP A 316 -9.32 -11.93 10.02
C TRP A 316 -8.89 -12.91 8.91
N GLU A 317 -7.60 -12.95 8.53
CA GLU A 317 -7.08 -13.88 7.53
C GLU A 317 -7.17 -15.35 7.95
N PHE A 318 -7.17 -15.62 9.26
CA PHE A 318 -7.33 -16.95 9.84
C PHE A 318 -8.76 -17.23 10.31
N ALA A 319 -9.64 -16.25 10.32
CA ALA A 319 -11.03 -16.43 10.70
C ALA A 319 -11.77 -17.37 9.72
N PRO A 320 -12.82 -18.08 10.17
CA PRO A 320 -13.65 -18.86 9.27
C PRO A 320 -14.20 -18.03 8.11
N ALA A 321 -14.27 -18.61 6.91
CA ALA A 321 -14.69 -17.91 5.69
C ALA A 321 -16.15 -17.38 5.74
N ASN A 322 -16.97 -17.95 6.61
CA ASN A 322 -18.36 -17.53 6.87
C ASN A 322 -18.53 -16.64 8.12
N SER A 323 -17.42 -16.07 8.62
CA SER A 323 -17.49 -15.15 9.75
C SER A 323 -18.41 -13.97 9.43
N PRO A 324 -19.28 -13.56 10.39
CA PRO A 324 -20.16 -12.42 10.20
C PRO A 324 -19.37 -11.10 10.17
N ALA A 325 -19.98 -10.03 9.69
CA ALA A 325 -19.39 -8.69 9.66
C ALA A 325 -18.98 -8.19 11.06
N SER A 326 -19.67 -8.64 12.12
CA SER A 326 -19.40 -8.28 13.52
C SER A 326 -18.01 -8.69 14.00
N ILE A 327 -17.34 -9.68 13.38
CA ILE A 327 -15.98 -10.09 13.75
C ILE A 327 -14.99 -8.91 13.69
N VAL A 328 -15.25 -7.92 12.83
CA VAL A 328 -14.44 -6.71 12.73
C VAL A 328 -14.42 -5.94 14.05
N PHE A 329 -15.57 -5.85 14.72
CA PHE A 329 -15.72 -5.17 15.99
C PHE A 329 -15.10 -5.98 17.13
N ASP A 330 -15.18 -7.32 17.09
CA ASP A 330 -14.49 -8.22 18.03
C ASP A 330 -12.96 -8.07 17.92
N ILE A 331 -12.43 -7.83 16.72
CA ILE A 331 -11.00 -7.54 16.53
C ILE A 331 -10.66 -6.17 17.10
N LEU A 332 -11.47 -5.14 16.79
CA LEU A 332 -11.24 -3.77 17.25
C LEU A 332 -11.31 -3.65 18.78
N ALA A 333 -12.23 -4.34 19.44
CA ALA A 333 -12.36 -4.38 20.89
C ALA A 333 -11.07 -4.85 21.61
N ARG A 334 -10.21 -5.61 20.90
CA ARG A 334 -8.90 -6.05 21.40
C ARG A 334 -7.73 -5.16 20.98
N MET A 335 -7.98 -4.14 20.13
CA MET A 335 -6.92 -3.26 19.64
C MET A 335 -6.74 -2.04 20.55
N ARG A 336 -5.49 -1.78 20.89
CA ARG A 336 -5.08 -0.58 21.63
C ARG A 336 -4.20 0.28 20.71
N PRO A 337 -4.46 1.60 20.62
CA PRO A 337 -3.57 2.50 19.89
C PRO A 337 -2.15 2.48 20.44
N THR A 338 -1.16 2.49 19.56
CA THR A 338 0.28 2.55 19.89
C THR A 338 0.85 3.96 19.73
N SER A 339 0.03 4.90 19.24
CA SER A 339 0.30 6.33 19.14
C SER A 339 -1.02 7.11 19.26
N ALA A 340 -0.93 8.41 19.56
CA ALA A 340 -2.08 9.31 19.52
C ALA A 340 -2.68 9.39 18.12
N PHE A 341 -3.97 9.72 18.02
CA PHE A 341 -4.65 9.96 16.74
C PHE A 341 -3.96 11.10 15.98
N GLY A 342 -3.72 10.90 14.68
CA GLY A 342 -3.01 11.85 13.83
C GLY A 342 -1.48 11.89 14.01
N ALA A 343 -0.91 11.11 14.93
CA ALA A 343 0.54 11.19 15.22
C ALA A 343 1.41 10.33 14.30
N SER A 344 0.90 9.22 13.79
CA SER A 344 1.66 8.31 12.90
C SER A 344 0.77 7.61 11.90
N TYR A 345 1.30 7.41 10.70
CA TYR A 345 0.67 6.60 9.67
C TYR A 345 0.79 5.11 10.03
N GLN A 346 -0.35 4.46 10.23
CA GLN A 346 -0.42 3.02 10.43
C GLN A 346 -1.60 2.44 9.64
N TYR A 347 -1.30 1.83 8.51
CA TYR A 347 -2.32 1.24 7.65
C TYR A 347 -2.75 -0.12 8.18
N THR A 348 -4.02 -0.25 8.56
CA THR A 348 -4.63 -1.52 9.00
C THR A 348 -6.06 -1.63 8.51
N ASN A 349 -6.53 -2.87 8.23
CA ASN A 349 -7.84 -3.08 7.60
C ASN A 349 -9.04 -3.03 8.56
N PRO A 350 -9.00 -3.53 9.80
CA PRO A 350 -10.19 -3.57 10.66
C PRO A 350 -10.92 -2.23 10.84
N PRO A 351 -10.25 -1.08 11.08
CA PRO A 351 -10.94 0.19 11.18
C PRO A 351 -11.68 0.58 9.90
N ALA A 352 -11.05 0.41 8.73
CA ALA A 352 -11.68 0.76 7.47
C ALA A 352 -12.87 -0.17 7.13
N ALA A 353 -12.83 -1.43 7.56
CA ALA A 353 -13.98 -2.32 7.47
C ALA A 353 -15.13 -1.84 8.37
N ALA A 354 -14.82 -1.47 9.61
CA ALA A 354 -15.80 -0.91 10.54
C ALA A 354 -16.46 0.35 9.98
N ALA A 355 -15.70 1.26 9.35
CA ALA A 355 -16.25 2.45 8.71
C ALA A 355 -17.35 2.12 7.68
N GLY A 356 -17.10 1.11 6.84
CA GLY A 356 -18.10 0.67 5.88
C GLY A 356 -19.35 0.09 6.55
N TYR A 357 -19.17 -0.74 7.56
CA TYR A 357 -20.30 -1.33 8.30
C TYR A 357 -21.10 -0.29 9.11
N VAL A 358 -20.41 0.67 9.74
CA VAL A 358 -21.06 1.81 10.40
C VAL A 358 -21.87 2.63 9.40
N GLY A 359 -21.29 2.95 8.24
CA GLY A 359 -22.02 3.65 7.17
C GLY A 359 -23.22 2.85 6.66
N GLY A 360 -23.10 1.53 6.51
CA GLY A 360 -24.19 0.63 6.17
C GLY A 360 -25.31 0.66 7.22
N HIS A 361 -24.96 0.56 8.51
CA HIS A 361 -25.92 0.64 9.62
C HIS A 361 -26.65 1.98 9.67
N VAL A 362 -25.93 3.09 9.51
CA VAL A 362 -26.54 4.43 9.44
C VAL A 362 -27.51 4.54 8.26
N ALA A 363 -27.21 3.88 7.13
CA ALA A 363 -28.06 3.88 5.95
C ALA A 363 -29.30 2.97 6.11
N TYR A 364 -29.14 1.82 6.72
CA TYR A 364 -30.15 0.76 6.85
C TYR A 364 -30.05 0.06 8.22
N PRO A 365 -30.48 0.74 9.29
CA PRO A 365 -30.29 0.23 10.67
C PRO A 365 -31.07 -1.05 10.97
N GLU A 366 -32.08 -1.37 10.15
CA GLU A 366 -32.92 -2.57 10.28
C GLU A 366 -32.26 -3.84 9.72
N LEU A 367 -31.18 -3.72 8.96
CA LEU A 367 -30.49 -4.84 8.33
C LEU A 367 -29.27 -5.30 9.17
N GLU A 368 -28.88 -6.58 8.96
CA GLU A 368 -27.58 -7.07 9.46
C GLU A 368 -26.45 -6.24 8.85
N LEU A 369 -25.36 -6.02 9.61
CA LEU A 369 -24.27 -5.11 9.25
C LEU A 369 -23.72 -5.32 7.83
N GLY A 370 -23.51 -6.58 7.44
CA GLY A 370 -23.01 -6.90 6.12
C GLY A 370 -24.02 -6.63 5.02
N ALA A 371 -25.28 -7.00 5.23
CA ALA A 371 -26.37 -6.74 4.29
C ALA A 371 -26.65 -5.22 4.17
N ALA A 372 -26.59 -4.49 5.28
CA ALA A 372 -26.72 -3.04 5.33
C ALA A 372 -25.64 -2.34 4.48
N TYR A 373 -24.38 -2.76 4.65
CA TYR A 373 -23.27 -2.25 3.85
C TYR A 373 -23.44 -2.55 2.35
N ASP A 374 -23.76 -3.80 2.00
CA ASP A 374 -23.95 -4.20 0.59
C ASP A 374 -25.06 -3.38 -0.06
N ARG A 375 -26.17 -3.17 0.67
CA ARG A 375 -27.31 -2.34 0.21
C ARG A 375 -26.89 -0.86 0.06
N ALA A 376 -26.15 -0.31 1.03
CA ALA A 376 -25.68 1.08 0.97
C ALA A 376 -24.76 1.31 -0.22
N MET A 377 -23.83 0.38 -0.49
CA MET A 377 -22.94 0.44 -1.65
C MET A 377 -23.70 0.32 -2.97
N ALA A 378 -24.64 -0.60 -3.06
CA ALA A 378 -25.45 -0.77 -4.26
C ALA A 378 -26.21 0.53 -4.60
N THR A 379 -26.96 1.07 -3.64
CA THR A 379 -27.87 2.20 -3.89
C THR A 379 -27.17 3.56 -3.96
N ARG A 380 -26.02 3.74 -3.28
CA ARG A 380 -25.31 5.02 -3.22
C ARG A 380 -24.07 5.09 -4.10
N VAL A 381 -23.50 3.95 -4.53
CA VAL A 381 -22.31 3.96 -5.35
C VAL A 381 -22.54 3.23 -6.68
N PHE A 382 -22.86 1.93 -6.65
CA PHE A 382 -22.84 1.12 -7.87
C PHE A 382 -23.95 1.51 -8.86
N GLU A 383 -25.19 1.63 -8.40
CA GLU A 383 -26.33 1.99 -9.24
C GLU A 383 -26.20 3.41 -9.84
N PRO A 384 -25.90 4.47 -9.03
CA PRO A 384 -25.75 5.82 -9.57
C PRO A 384 -24.60 5.96 -10.57
N LEU A 385 -23.48 5.27 -10.34
CA LEU A 385 -22.32 5.28 -11.22
C LEU A 385 -22.44 4.27 -12.38
N ARG A 386 -23.53 3.49 -12.44
CA ARG A 386 -23.76 2.43 -13.43
C ARG A 386 -22.68 1.33 -13.41
N MET A 387 -22.11 1.07 -12.25
CA MET A 387 -21.11 0.01 -12.03
C MET A 387 -21.78 -1.37 -11.96
N ALA A 388 -22.43 -1.78 -13.06
CA ALA A 388 -23.34 -2.91 -13.10
C ALA A 388 -22.70 -4.28 -12.85
N ARG A 389 -21.39 -4.38 -13.03
CA ARG A 389 -20.63 -5.62 -12.83
C ARG A 389 -19.98 -5.69 -11.45
N THR A 390 -19.84 -4.55 -10.77
CA THR A 390 -19.23 -4.48 -9.43
C THR A 390 -20.14 -5.12 -8.38
N THR A 391 -19.55 -5.97 -7.53
CA THR A 391 -20.33 -6.76 -6.57
C THR A 391 -19.50 -7.25 -5.38
N PHE A 392 -20.16 -7.49 -4.24
CA PHE A 392 -19.63 -8.24 -3.09
C PHE A 392 -20.12 -9.69 -3.06
N ASP A 393 -20.96 -10.12 -4.01
CA ASP A 393 -21.36 -11.51 -4.19
C ASP A 393 -20.25 -12.29 -4.90
N PHE A 394 -19.45 -13.02 -4.11
CA PHE A 394 -18.33 -13.83 -4.59
C PHE A 394 -18.79 -14.96 -5.50
N ASP A 395 -19.97 -15.55 -5.25
CA ASP A 395 -20.49 -16.64 -6.08
C ASP A 395 -20.92 -16.13 -7.45
N ARG A 396 -21.51 -14.93 -7.50
CA ARG A 396 -21.82 -14.24 -8.76
C ARG A 396 -20.56 -13.86 -9.51
N ALA A 397 -19.59 -13.23 -8.82
CA ALA A 397 -18.36 -12.75 -9.44
C ALA A 397 -17.50 -13.85 -10.03
N MET A 398 -17.40 -14.99 -9.32
CA MET A 398 -16.55 -16.12 -9.71
C MET A 398 -17.24 -17.07 -10.73
N ARG A 399 -18.37 -16.65 -11.31
CA ARG A 399 -19.01 -17.33 -12.44
C ARG A 399 -18.74 -16.57 -13.74
N GLY A 400 -18.14 -17.22 -14.74
CA GLY A 400 -17.98 -16.65 -16.07
C GLY A 400 -16.66 -15.89 -16.29
N ASN A 401 -16.75 -14.59 -16.63
CA ASN A 401 -15.60 -13.80 -17.01
C ASN A 401 -14.93 -13.15 -15.78
N PHE A 402 -14.10 -13.92 -15.08
CA PHE A 402 -13.30 -13.43 -13.96
C PHE A 402 -11.86 -13.95 -14.02
N ALA A 403 -10.93 -13.21 -13.46
CA ALA A 403 -9.51 -13.54 -13.39
C ALA A 403 -9.18 -14.30 -12.10
N ARG A 404 -8.55 -15.47 -12.24
CA ARG A 404 -8.08 -16.30 -11.12
C ARG A 404 -6.83 -15.69 -10.50
N SER A 405 -6.73 -15.74 -9.17
CA SER A 405 -5.57 -15.27 -8.41
C SER A 405 -4.36 -16.17 -8.61
N HIS A 406 -3.18 -15.60 -8.92
CA HIS A 406 -1.93 -16.33 -9.09
C HIS A 406 -0.83 -15.77 -8.18
N GLY A 407 -0.04 -16.67 -7.64
CA GLY A 407 1.16 -16.36 -6.88
C GLY A 407 2.35 -17.17 -7.37
N VAL A 408 3.51 -16.94 -6.75
CA VAL A 408 4.73 -17.71 -7.02
C VAL A 408 4.89 -18.78 -5.96
N GLY A 409 4.99 -20.01 -6.37
CA GLY A 409 5.31 -21.15 -5.50
C GLY A 409 6.77 -21.10 -5.00
N ILE A 410 7.08 -21.93 -4.01
CA ILE A 410 8.47 -22.12 -3.54
C ILE A 410 9.34 -22.71 -4.64
N ASP A 411 8.76 -23.52 -5.54
CA ASP A 411 9.41 -24.02 -6.74
C ASP A 411 9.69 -22.92 -7.80
N GLY A 412 9.30 -21.68 -7.53
CA GLY A 412 9.48 -20.53 -8.41
C GLY A 412 8.53 -20.48 -9.60
N ARG A 413 7.53 -21.35 -9.68
CA ARG A 413 6.53 -21.36 -10.76
C ARG A 413 5.31 -20.53 -10.40
N ILE A 414 4.67 -19.98 -11.43
CA ILE A 414 3.34 -19.37 -11.26
C ILE A 414 2.32 -20.47 -10.96
N ALA A 415 1.56 -20.29 -9.91
CA ALA A 415 0.53 -21.22 -9.47
C ALA A 415 -0.75 -20.49 -9.04
N LEU A 416 -1.88 -21.19 -9.13
CA LEU A 416 -3.15 -20.69 -8.63
C LEU A 416 -3.13 -20.57 -7.11
N VAL A 417 -3.63 -19.46 -6.62
CA VAL A 417 -3.99 -19.28 -5.22
C VAL A 417 -5.29 -20.04 -4.95
N ASP A 418 -5.41 -20.66 -3.79
CA ASP A 418 -6.64 -21.31 -3.37
C ASP A 418 -7.80 -20.27 -3.35
N PRO A 419 -8.89 -20.46 -4.09
CA PRO A 419 -10.00 -19.50 -4.16
C PRO A 419 -10.69 -19.27 -2.80
N ARG A 420 -10.52 -20.16 -1.83
CA ARG A 420 -10.99 -19.95 -0.45
C ARG A 420 -10.29 -18.78 0.22
N ARG A 421 -9.04 -18.45 -0.21
CA ARG A 421 -8.31 -17.26 0.28
C ARG A 421 -8.98 -15.97 -0.17
N ASP A 422 -9.46 -15.90 -1.41
CA ASP A 422 -10.19 -14.72 -1.90
C ASP A 422 -11.48 -14.51 -1.09
N ARG A 423 -12.19 -15.60 -0.72
CA ARG A 423 -13.43 -15.56 0.07
C ARG A 423 -13.26 -15.05 1.51
N GLN A 424 -12.05 -15.08 2.07
CA GLN A 424 -11.78 -14.53 3.40
C GLN A 424 -12.03 -13.01 3.48
N MET A 425 -11.96 -12.31 2.33
CA MET A 425 -12.31 -10.91 2.26
C MET A 425 -13.79 -10.62 2.57
N HIS A 426 -14.67 -11.63 2.59
CA HIS A 426 -16.10 -11.43 2.83
C HIS A 426 -16.38 -10.75 4.19
N ALA A 427 -15.71 -11.19 5.25
CA ALA A 427 -15.90 -10.63 6.59
C ALA A 427 -15.38 -9.19 6.73
N VAL A 428 -14.40 -8.77 5.93
CA VAL A 428 -13.79 -7.44 5.91
C VAL A 428 -14.00 -6.72 4.58
N ARG A 429 -15.05 -7.09 3.84
CA ARG A 429 -15.27 -6.64 2.46
C ARG A 429 -15.30 -5.13 2.23
N PRO A 430 -15.64 -4.27 3.19
CA PRO A 430 -15.52 -2.82 2.99
C PRO A 430 -14.10 -2.33 2.73
N THR A 431 -13.08 -3.12 3.06
CA THR A 431 -11.67 -2.75 2.86
C THR A 431 -11.06 -3.31 1.57
N GLY A 432 -11.66 -4.36 0.98
CA GLY A 432 -10.96 -5.02 -0.12
C GLY A 432 -11.75 -6.12 -0.83
N GLY A 433 -13.04 -6.30 -0.54
CA GLY A 433 -13.84 -7.43 -1.03
C GLY A 433 -14.66 -7.16 -2.29
N ALA A 434 -14.57 -6.00 -2.90
CA ALA A 434 -15.29 -5.75 -4.14
C ALA A 434 -14.62 -6.47 -5.32
N TRP A 435 -15.46 -7.12 -6.13
CA TRP A 435 -15.13 -7.58 -7.47
C TRP A 435 -15.58 -6.52 -8.46
N SER A 436 -14.71 -6.13 -9.39
CA SER A 436 -15.00 -5.10 -10.38
C SER A 436 -14.19 -5.32 -11.66
N ASN A 437 -14.49 -4.55 -12.68
CA ASN A 437 -13.81 -4.54 -13.97
C ASN A 437 -13.31 -3.13 -14.33
N VAL A 438 -12.64 -3.01 -15.46
CA VAL A 438 -12.06 -1.75 -15.93
C VAL A 438 -13.15 -0.71 -16.17
N ASP A 439 -14.26 -1.05 -16.82
CA ASP A 439 -15.30 -0.11 -17.20
C ASP A 439 -16.00 0.51 -15.99
N ASP A 440 -16.35 -0.31 -15.00
CA ASP A 440 -16.99 0.15 -13.77
C ASP A 440 -16.05 1.07 -12.97
N LEU A 441 -14.75 0.74 -12.90
CA LEU A 441 -13.77 1.56 -12.18
C LEU A 441 -13.43 2.85 -12.93
N LEU A 442 -13.47 2.86 -14.27
CA LEU A 442 -13.35 4.09 -15.06
C LEU A 442 -14.54 5.03 -14.81
N ALA A 443 -15.74 4.51 -14.56
CA ALA A 443 -16.88 5.35 -14.16
C ALA A 443 -16.63 6.05 -12.83
N TYR A 444 -16.01 5.36 -11.85
CA TYR A 444 -15.59 5.98 -10.59
C TYR A 444 -14.49 7.03 -10.81
N VAL A 445 -13.43 6.71 -11.57
CA VAL A 445 -12.34 7.65 -11.86
C VAL A 445 -12.85 8.87 -12.63
N SER A 446 -13.80 8.68 -13.55
CA SER A 446 -14.47 9.78 -14.27
C SER A 446 -15.23 10.70 -13.31
N LEU A 447 -15.95 10.15 -12.32
CA LEU A 447 -16.63 10.95 -11.29
C LEU A 447 -15.63 11.83 -10.51
N GLU A 448 -14.49 11.26 -10.13
CA GLU A 448 -13.42 11.97 -9.41
C GLU A 448 -12.84 13.11 -10.27
N LEU A 449 -12.51 12.84 -11.54
CA LEU A 449 -12.01 13.83 -12.49
C LEU A 449 -13.03 14.94 -12.79
N ASN A 450 -14.32 14.60 -12.84
CA ASN A 450 -15.40 15.54 -13.16
C ASN A 450 -15.95 16.29 -11.92
N GLY A 451 -15.23 16.29 -10.80
CA GLY A 451 -15.60 17.02 -9.58
C GLY A 451 -16.97 16.60 -9.03
N GLY A 452 -17.29 15.31 -9.05
CA GLY A 452 -18.53 14.76 -8.52
C GLY A 452 -19.73 14.84 -9.46
N ARG A 453 -19.51 15.05 -10.78
CA ARG A 453 -20.55 14.98 -11.81
C ARG A 453 -20.51 13.63 -12.52
N LEU A 454 -21.68 13.06 -12.73
CA LEU A 454 -21.86 11.86 -13.54
C LEU A 454 -21.61 12.15 -15.03
N SER A 455 -21.45 11.11 -15.83
CA SER A 455 -21.25 11.22 -17.29
C SER A 455 -22.41 11.91 -18.03
N ASP A 456 -23.62 11.88 -17.45
CA ASP A 456 -24.78 12.60 -17.99
C ASP A 456 -24.89 14.06 -17.51
N GLY A 457 -23.87 14.58 -16.81
CA GLY A 457 -23.77 15.95 -16.30
C GLY A 457 -24.49 16.20 -14.97
N ARG A 458 -25.32 15.27 -14.48
CA ARG A 458 -25.97 15.39 -13.18
C ARG A 458 -24.94 15.42 -12.05
N ARG A 459 -25.19 16.27 -11.07
CA ARG A 459 -24.36 16.30 -9.86
C ARG A 459 -24.73 15.12 -8.96
N TYR A 460 -23.77 14.25 -8.74
CA TYR A 460 -23.87 13.14 -7.79
C TYR A 460 -23.47 13.58 -6.38
N LEU A 461 -22.37 14.34 -6.28
CA LEU A 461 -21.83 14.85 -5.03
C LEU A 461 -21.28 16.27 -5.25
N PRO A 462 -21.45 17.23 -4.30
CA PRO A 462 -20.75 18.50 -4.37
C PRO A 462 -19.23 18.30 -4.43
N GLU A 463 -18.56 19.08 -5.26
CA GLU A 463 -17.11 18.98 -5.43
C GLU A 463 -16.35 19.14 -4.10
N ALA A 464 -16.81 20.05 -3.25
CA ALA A 464 -16.21 20.25 -1.91
C ALA A 464 -16.32 18.98 -1.04
N ALA A 465 -17.46 18.27 -1.08
CA ALA A 465 -17.65 17.02 -0.35
C ALA A 465 -16.81 15.89 -0.94
N LEU A 466 -16.63 15.84 -2.26
CA LEU A 466 -15.72 14.90 -2.92
C LEU A 466 -14.27 15.16 -2.49
N ARG A 467 -13.82 16.41 -2.58
CA ARG A 467 -12.46 16.86 -2.24
C ARG A 467 -12.12 16.76 -0.75
N GLU A 468 -13.12 16.73 0.15
CA GLU A 468 -12.88 16.48 1.57
C GLU A 468 -12.13 15.16 1.79
N ARG A 469 -12.40 14.15 0.95
CA ARG A 469 -11.73 12.85 1.00
C ARG A 469 -10.25 12.92 0.56
N TRP A 470 -9.90 13.90 -0.27
CA TRP A 470 -8.54 14.12 -0.76
C TRP A 470 -7.66 14.86 0.23
N LYS A 471 -8.28 15.58 1.18
CA LYS A 471 -7.53 16.37 2.16
C LYS A 471 -6.57 15.51 2.94
N PRO A 472 -5.31 15.94 3.06
CA PRO A 472 -4.31 15.27 3.86
C PRO A 472 -4.78 15.03 5.30
N GLN A 473 -4.76 13.78 5.76
CA GLN A 473 -5.01 13.42 7.15
C GLN A 473 -3.71 13.04 7.85
N ILE A 474 -2.81 12.36 7.15
CA ILE A 474 -1.50 11.94 7.67
C ILE A 474 -0.48 11.85 6.54
N ALA A 475 0.75 12.31 6.78
CA ALA A 475 1.83 12.16 5.82
C ALA A 475 2.25 10.70 5.68
N THR A 476 2.52 10.27 4.45
CA THR A 476 3.01 8.92 4.11
C THR A 476 4.42 8.92 3.53
N GLY A 477 4.95 10.08 3.18
CA GLY A 477 6.27 10.32 2.61
C GLY A 477 6.58 11.82 2.54
N ARG A 478 7.56 12.20 1.74
CA ARG A 478 8.02 13.59 1.64
C ARG A 478 6.93 14.53 1.11
N ASP A 479 6.33 14.17 -0.01
CA ASP A 479 5.32 14.97 -0.71
C ASP A 479 4.03 14.13 -0.92
N ALA A 480 3.75 13.22 0.01
CA ALA A 480 2.67 12.26 -0.07
C ALA A 480 1.87 12.18 1.23
N TRP A 481 0.56 11.97 1.10
CA TRP A 481 -0.39 11.89 2.22
C TRP A 481 -1.43 10.81 1.99
N TYR A 482 -1.97 10.29 3.09
CA TYR A 482 -3.21 9.55 3.07
C TYR A 482 -4.37 10.46 3.53
N GLY A 483 -5.42 10.48 2.76
CA GLY A 483 -6.68 11.16 3.05
C GLY A 483 -7.71 10.24 3.69
N LEU A 484 -8.97 10.34 3.28
CA LEU A 484 -10.05 9.46 3.72
C LEU A 484 -10.22 8.32 2.70
N GLY A 485 -9.38 7.28 2.82
CA GLY A 485 -9.38 6.12 1.93
C GLY A 485 -8.79 6.36 0.54
N LEU A 486 -7.92 7.35 0.41
CA LEU A 486 -7.21 7.74 -0.81
C LEU A 486 -5.80 8.20 -0.48
N ASP A 487 -4.86 7.89 -1.34
CA ASP A 487 -3.51 8.42 -1.34
C ASP A 487 -3.43 9.66 -2.24
N THR A 488 -2.61 10.63 -1.85
CA THR A 488 -2.25 11.80 -2.66
C THR A 488 -0.73 11.92 -2.71
N ASP A 489 -0.19 12.10 -3.91
CA ASP A 489 1.24 12.33 -4.15
C ASP A 489 1.43 13.61 -4.96
N MET A 490 2.35 14.49 -4.50
CA MET A 490 2.72 15.76 -5.11
C MET A 490 4.16 15.77 -5.61
N ALA A 491 4.86 14.63 -5.61
CA ALA A 491 6.30 14.56 -5.93
C ALA A 491 6.62 15.07 -7.34
N SER A 492 5.67 14.99 -8.26
CA SER A 492 5.79 15.52 -9.64
C SER A 492 5.31 16.98 -9.79
N GLY A 493 5.05 17.69 -8.69
CA GLY A 493 4.57 19.07 -8.70
C GLY A 493 3.11 19.26 -9.08
N THR A 494 2.37 18.18 -9.32
CA THR A 494 0.94 18.16 -9.61
C THR A 494 0.26 17.04 -8.82
N PRO A 495 -0.96 17.22 -8.31
CA PRO A 495 -1.62 16.21 -7.50
C PRO A 495 -1.94 14.96 -8.33
N MET A 496 -1.41 13.84 -7.87
CA MET A 496 -1.79 12.50 -8.27
C MET A 496 -2.56 11.86 -7.14
N LEU A 497 -3.81 11.49 -7.39
CA LEU A 497 -4.62 10.75 -6.44
C LEU A 497 -4.70 9.30 -6.87
N PHE A 498 -4.70 8.39 -5.89
CA PHE A 498 -4.77 6.98 -6.20
C PHE A 498 -5.18 6.14 -4.98
N HIS A 499 -5.50 4.90 -5.23
CA HIS A 499 -5.44 3.84 -4.24
C HIS A 499 -5.03 2.54 -4.93
N GLY A 500 -4.01 1.89 -4.37
CA GLY A 500 -3.56 0.59 -4.84
C GLY A 500 -4.22 -0.56 -4.09
N GLY A 501 -4.44 -1.68 -4.77
CA GLY A 501 -4.97 -2.90 -4.19
C GLY A 501 -3.98 -4.07 -4.29
N ARG A 502 -3.73 -4.74 -3.16
CA ARG A 502 -2.85 -5.92 -3.08
C ARG A 502 -3.51 -6.99 -2.23
N LEU A 503 -3.77 -8.13 -2.83
CA LEU A 503 -4.34 -9.27 -2.14
C LEU A 503 -3.78 -10.56 -2.77
N TYR A 504 -3.47 -11.54 -2.02
CA TYR A 504 -2.91 -12.86 -2.39
C TYR A 504 -2.27 -12.95 -3.79
N GLY A 505 -3.07 -12.98 -4.85
CA GLY A 505 -2.64 -13.00 -6.26
C GLY A 505 -3.22 -11.87 -7.11
N GLN A 506 -4.00 -10.96 -6.54
CA GLN A 506 -4.60 -9.83 -7.26
C GLN A 506 -3.81 -8.54 -7.02
N ARG A 507 -3.72 -7.70 -8.06
CA ARG A 507 -3.19 -6.34 -8.01
C ARG A 507 -4.14 -5.42 -8.78
N SER A 508 -4.40 -4.27 -8.21
CA SER A 508 -5.24 -3.25 -8.83
C SER A 508 -4.72 -1.86 -8.50
N ASN A 509 -4.90 -0.91 -9.39
CA ASN A 509 -4.60 0.47 -9.13
C ASN A 509 -5.60 1.37 -9.87
N MET A 510 -6.13 2.37 -9.19
CA MET A 510 -6.85 3.50 -9.76
C MET A 510 -6.02 4.74 -9.51
N VAL A 511 -5.65 5.46 -10.56
CA VAL A 511 -4.82 6.66 -10.47
C VAL A 511 -5.42 7.74 -11.33
N TRP A 512 -5.47 8.98 -10.84
CA TRP A 512 -5.89 10.12 -11.65
C TRP A 512 -5.14 11.41 -11.28
N TRP A 513 -5.00 12.26 -12.27
CA TRP A 513 -4.40 13.59 -12.17
C TRP A 513 -5.47 14.64 -12.49
N PRO A 514 -6.15 15.24 -11.49
CA PRO A 514 -7.27 16.13 -11.71
C PRO A 514 -6.91 17.36 -12.56
N GLU A 515 -5.70 17.90 -12.40
CA GLU A 515 -5.23 19.08 -13.16
C GLU A 515 -4.99 18.78 -14.63
N HIS A 516 -4.82 17.51 -15.00
CA HIS A 516 -4.50 17.08 -16.36
C HIS A 516 -5.63 16.30 -17.03
N GLY A 517 -6.75 16.09 -16.32
CA GLY A 517 -7.88 15.32 -16.85
C GLY A 517 -7.53 13.86 -17.20
N ILE A 518 -6.42 13.31 -16.70
CA ILE A 518 -5.95 11.95 -17.02
C ILE A 518 -6.31 11.01 -15.87
N GLY A 519 -6.77 9.82 -16.20
CA GLY A 519 -6.99 8.74 -15.24
C GLY A 519 -6.66 7.36 -15.84
N VAL A 520 -6.27 6.43 -14.98
CA VAL A 520 -5.97 5.05 -15.37
C VAL A 520 -6.45 4.05 -14.33
N VAL A 521 -6.96 2.94 -14.80
CA VAL A 521 -7.29 1.74 -14.03
C VAL A 521 -6.41 0.60 -14.53
N VAL A 522 -5.74 -0.11 -13.63
CA VAL A 522 -4.91 -1.30 -13.95
C VAL A 522 -5.32 -2.43 -13.03
N LEU A 523 -5.69 -3.58 -13.61
CA LEU A 523 -6.10 -4.78 -12.89
C LEU A 523 -5.24 -5.95 -13.33
N MET A 524 -4.71 -6.73 -12.39
CA MET A 524 -3.81 -7.85 -12.68
C MET A 524 -4.11 -9.04 -11.78
N ASN A 525 -3.95 -10.23 -12.32
CA ASN A 525 -4.22 -11.47 -11.62
C ASN A 525 -2.97 -12.20 -11.10
N SER A 526 -1.87 -11.47 -10.86
CA SER A 526 -0.65 -12.04 -10.28
C SER A 526 0.09 -11.06 -9.39
N SER A 527 0.66 -11.60 -8.30
CA SER A 527 1.54 -10.86 -7.40
C SER A 527 2.85 -10.38 -8.07
N THR A 528 3.26 -11.00 -9.17
CA THR A 528 4.47 -10.61 -9.91
C THR A 528 4.34 -9.28 -10.63
N GLY A 529 3.10 -8.83 -10.89
CA GLY A 529 2.82 -7.54 -11.53
C GLY A 529 2.94 -6.31 -10.61
N ASN A 530 3.40 -6.47 -9.37
CA ASN A 530 3.37 -5.40 -8.37
C ASN A 530 3.98 -4.07 -8.85
N VAL A 531 5.11 -4.12 -9.58
CA VAL A 531 5.77 -2.91 -10.10
C VAL A 531 4.92 -2.16 -11.13
N LEU A 532 3.99 -2.83 -11.82
CA LEU A 532 3.13 -2.18 -12.82
C LEU A 532 2.11 -1.22 -12.20
N MET A 533 1.85 -1.34 -10.89
CA MET A 533 1.03 -0.35 -10.17
C MET A 533 1.65 1.05 -10.21
N ASP A 534 2.99 1.14 -10.24
CA ASP A 534 3.74 2.38 -10.28
C ASP A 534 4.29 2.68 -11.70
N ALA A 535 4.74 1.66 -12.42
CA ALA A 535 5.34 1.82 -13.74
C ALA A 535 4.32 2.22 -14.83
N VAL A 536 3.04 1.82 -14.72
CA VAL A 536 2.00 2.24 -15.67
C VAL A 536 1.64 3.73 -15.50
N PRO A 537 1.37 4.26 -14.30
CA PRO A 537 1.25 5.69 -14.09
C PRO A 537 2.47 6.47 -14.58
N ARG A 538 3.69 6.02 -14.28
CA ARG A 538 4.92 6.65 -14.78
C ARG A 538 4.97 6.66 -16.30
N LYS A 539 4.64 5.54 -16.97
CA LYS A 539 4.61 5.45 -18.43
C LYS A 539 3.62 6.44 -19.06
N LEU A 540 2.46 6.64 -18.44
CA LEU A 540 1.50 7.64 -18.89
C LEU A 540 2.07 9.05 -18.79
N MET A 541 2.81 9.38 -17.71
CA MET A 541 3.46 10.68 -17.60
C MET A 541 4.58 10.85 -18.64
N GLU A 542 5.35 9.80 -18.94
CA GLU A 542 6.31 9.81 -20.03
C GLU A 542 5.65 10.14 -21.38
N LEU A 543 4.50 9.55 -21.65
CA LEU A 543 3.77 9.77 -22.90
C LEU A 543 3.04 11.12 -22.94
N ALA A 544 2.52 11.60 -21.81
CA ALA A 544 1.74 12.84 -21.74
C ALA A 544 2.61 14.10 -21.65
N PHE A 545 3.85 13.99 -21.15
CA PHE A 545 4.71 15.15 -20.88
C PHE A 545 6.10 15.06 -21.51
N ASP A 546 6.39 14.05 -22.31
CA ASP A 546 7.76 13.72 -22.76
C ASP A 546 8.72 13.67 -21.56
N ALA A 547 8.27 12.97 -20.50
CA ALA A 547 9.00 12.85 -19.25
C ALA A 547 10.18 11.87 -19.38
N GLN A 548 11.09 11.90 -18.42
CA GLN A 548 12.25 11.01 -18.42
C GLN A 548 11.82 9.53 -18.43
N PRO A 549 12.43 8.68 -19.29
CA PRO A 549 11.97 7.29 -19.48
C PRO A 549 12.46 6.37 -18.36
N GLU A 550 11.73 6.31 -17.25
CA GLU A 550 12.03 5.48 -16.08
C GLU A 550 11.23 4.19 -16.01
N ALA A 551 9.99 4.16 -16.56
CA ALA A 551 9.08 3.02 -16.44
C ALA A 551 9.70 1.69 -16.92
N ASP A 552 10.45 1.72 -18.03
CA ASP A 552 11.12 0.55 -18.57
C ASP A 552 12.21 0.02 -17.62
N SER A 553 12.97 0.91 -16.99
CA SER A 553 14.00 0.55 -16.00
C SER A 553 13.39 -0.02 -14.72
N MET A 554 12.23 0.50 -14.28
CA MET A 554 11.47 -0.03 -13.14
C MET A 554 11.07 -1.49 -13.39
N VAL A 555 10.51 -1.78 -14.56
CA VAL A 555 10.10 -3.13 -14.95
C VAL A 555 11.31 -4.06 -15.07
N ALA A 556 12.40 -3.62 -15.69
CA ALA A 556 13.61 -4.43 -15.85
C ALA A 556 14.24 -4.83 -14.51
N ALA A 557 14.36 -3.88 -13.59
CA ALA A 557 14.84 -4.12 -12.23
C ALA A 557 13.92 -5.08 -11.46
N ALA A 558 12.60 -4.87 -11.53
CA ALA A 558 11.63 -5.75 -10.88
C ALA A 558 11.66 -7.18 -11.42
N ALA A 559 11.78 -7.36 -12.73
CA ALA A 559 11.90 -8.69 -13.35
C ALA A 559 13.19 -9.40 -12.91
N ALA A 560 14.30 -8.68 -12.79
CA ALA A 560 15.55 -9.24 -12.26
C ALA A 560 15.42 -9.64 -10.79
N ASN A 561 14.78 -8.78 -9.97
CA ASN A 561 14.50 -9.04 -8.55
C ASN A 561 13.63 -10.29 -8.37
N GLU A 562 12.59 -10.42 -9.17
CA GLU A 562 11.69 -11.56 -9.11
C GLU A 562 12.42 -12.87 -9.43
N ARG A 563 13.26 -12.90 -10.49
CA ARG A 563 14.07 -14.07 -10.83
C ARG A 563 15.01 -14.45 -9.69
N ALA A 564 15.77 -13.48 -9.16
CA ALA A 564 16.71 -13.72 -8.07
C ALA A 564 16.00 -14.20 -6.78
N THR A 565 14.83 -13.64 -6.48
CA THR A 565 14.00 -14.04 -5.33
C THR A 565 13.51 -15.47 -5.48
N ARG A 566 13.06 -15.88 -6.68
CA ARG A 566 12.61 -17.26 -6.97
C ARG A 566 13.75 -18.25 -6.84
N GLU A 567 14.94 -17.91 -7.33
CA GLU A 567 16.14 -18.74 -7.19
C GLU A 567 16.54 -18.91 -5.72
N ALA A 568 16.55 -17.82 -4.94
CA ALA A 568 16.81 -17.87 -3.51
C ALA A 568 15.79 -18.74 -2.76
N ARG A 569 14.50 -18.63 -3.10
CA ARG A 569 13.46 -19.49 -2.51
C ARG A 569 13.71 -20.96 -2.82
N ARG A 570 13.96 -21.32 -4.08
CA ARG A 570 14.26 -22.72 -4.49
C ARG A 570 15.47 -23.28 -3.77
N ARG A 571 16.51 -22.48 -3.56
CA ARG A 571 17.72 -22.88 -2.85
C ARG A 571 17.48 -23.08 -1.35
N ASP A 572 16.73 -22.16 -0.72
CA ASP A 572 16.60 -22.09 0.73
C ASP A 572 15.51 -23.03 1.27
N TRP A 573 14.48 -23.36 0.49
CA TRP A 573 13.33 -24.14 0.94
C TRP A 573 13.27 -25.53 0.32
N GLY A 574 13.00 -26.56 1.14
CA GLY A 574 12.63 -27.91 0.67
C GLY A 574 11.11 -28.04 0.53
N ALA A 575 10.64 -28.30 -0.68
CA ALA A 575 9.23 -28.58 -0.98
C ALA A 575 9.10 -29.96 -1.66
N PRO A 576 8.28 -30.88 -1.14
CA PRO A 576 7.54 -30.81 0.13
C PRO A 576 8.45 -30.71 1.36
N ALA A 577 7.86 -30.41 2.53
CA ALA A 577 8.62 -30.33 3.78
C ALA A 577 9.45 -31.60 4.03
N ARG A 578 10.70 -31.43 4.46
CA ARG A 578 11.63 -32.55 4.71
C ARG A 578 11.03 -33.51 5.74
N ARG A 579 11.12 -34.83 5.52
CA ARG A 579 10.49 -35.86 6.37
C ARG A 579 10.87 -35.70 7.85
N GLY A 580 12.14 -35.44 8.19
CA GLY A 580 12.58 -35.24 9.57
C GLY A 580 11.96 -34.03 10.23
N HIS A 581 11.81 -32.91 9.50
CA HIS A 581 11.12 -31.73 9.99
C HIS A 581 9.61 -31.99 10.19
N ALA A 582 8.99 -32.68 9.24
CA ALA A 582 7.58 -33.04 9.29
C ALA A 582 7.24 -33.98 10.46
N ALA A 583 8.13 -34.93 10.77
CA ALA A 583 7.94 -35.87 11.88
C ALA A 583 7.95 -35.20 13.26
N ALA A 584 8.64 -34.06 13.39
CA ALA A 584 8.73 -33.30 14.64
C ALA A 584 7.44 -32.51 14.96
N LEU A 585 6.53 -32.33 14.00
CA LEU A 585 5.27 -31.60 14.20
C LEU A 585 4.28 -32.42 15.04
N ALA A 586 3.47 -31.74 15.88
CA ALA A 586 2.30 -32.34 16.51
C ALA A 586 1.15 -32.48 15.49
N PRO A 587 0.15 -33.35 15.73
CA PRO A 587 -1.03 -33.44 14.88
C PRO A 587 -1.89 -32.20 14.91
N ARG A 588 -1.98 -31.51 16.06
CA ARG A 588 -2.80 -30.33 16.28
C ARG A 588 -2.09 -29.28 17.10
N TYR A 589 -2.38 -28.03 16.80
CA TYR A 589 -1.95 -26.86 17.54
C TYR A 589 -3.13 -25.90 17.71
N ARG A 590 -3.11 -25.08 18.75
CA ARG A 590 -4.13 -24.06 19.00
C ARG A 590 -3.50 -22.72 19.35
N ASN A 591 -4.06 -21.66 18.80
CA ASN A 591 -3.82 -20.26 19.18
C ASN A 591 -5.16 -19.62 19.56
N GLU A 592 -5.20 -18.80 20.57
CA GLU A 592 -6.46 -18.21 21.06
C GLU A 592 -7.12 -17.26 20.04
N LEU A 593 -6.31 -16.54 19.27
CA LEU A 593 -6.80 -15.57 18.27
C LEU A 593 -7.00 -16.19 16.90
N LEU A 594 -6.07 -17.04 16.47
CA LEU A 594 -6.03 -17.59 15.11
C LEU A 594 -6.67 -18.98 15.00
N GLY A 595 -7.13 -19.55 16.11
CA GLY A 595 -7.84 -20.81 16.16
C GLY A 595 -6.97 -22.05 16.08
N GLU A 596 -7.49 -23.12 15.49
CA GLU A 596 -6.85 -24.45 15.40
C GLU A 596 -6.07 -24.59 14.09
N LEU A 597 -4.87 -25.17 14.18
CA LEU A 597 -4.06 -25.64 13.09
C LEU A 597 -3.95 -27.16 13.18
N ARG A 598 -4.40 -27.89 12.16
CA ARG A 598 -4.23 -29.34 12.00
C ARG A 598 -3.10 -29.62 11.02
N VAL A 599 -2.27 -30.60 11.38
CA VAL A 599 -1.15 -31.07 10.55
C VAL A 599 -1.53 -32.39 9.90
N GLU A 600 -1.92 -32.30 8.63
CA GLU A 600 -2.27 -33.50 7.84
C GLU A 600 -1.05 -34.01 7.08
N ARG A 601 -0.88 -35.34 7.08
CA ARG A 601 0.21 -36.02 6.39
C ARG A 601 -0.38 -37.03 5.41
N SER A 602 -0.12 -36.88 4.13
CA SER A 602 -0.61 -37.76 3.09
C SER A 602 0.38 -37.86 1.95
N ARG A 603 0.68 -39.08 1.48
CA ARG A 603 1.51 -39.34 0.28
C ARG A 603 2.86 -38.61 0.25
N GLY A 604 3.46 -38.39 1.42
CA GLY A 604 4.75 -37.69 1.54
C GLY A 604 4.67 -36.17 1.59
N GLU A 605 3.46 -35.60 1.51
CA GLU A 605 3.20 -34.18 1.76
C GLU A 605 2.73 -33.92 3.18
N VAL A 606 3.04 -32.73 3.66
CA VAL A 606 2.47 -32.16 4.89
C VAL A 606 1.63 -30.95 4.51
N ARG A 607 0.42 -30.90 5.05
CA ARG A 607 -0.49 -29.77 4.90
C ARG A 607 -0.82 -29.17 6.25
N PHE A 608 -0.82 -27.85 6.32
CA PHE A 608 -1.40 -27.10 7.42
C PHE A 608 -2.83 -26.75 7.06
N ARG A 609 -3.78 -27.21 7.88
CA ARG A 609 -5.20 -26.94 7.72
C ARG A 609 -5.71 -26.03 8.83
N PHE A 610 -6.30 -24.92 8.44
CA PHE A 610 -6.99 -23.96 9.28
C PHE A 610 -8.51 -24.05 9.05
N ALA A 611 -9.28 -23.30 9.83
CA ALA A 611 -10.75 -23.32 9.69
C ALA A 611 -11.24 -22.96 8.28
N ALA A 612 -10.61 -22.00 7.62
CA ALA A 612 -11.06 -21.46 6.33
C ALA A 612 -10.31 -21.99 5.11
N TRP A 613 -9.07 -22.44 5.27
CA TRP A 613 -8.18 -22.81 4.16
C TRP A 613 -7.11 -23.80 4.60
N ASP A 614 -6.44 -24.39 3.63
CA ASP A 614 -5.29 -25.25 3.87
C ASP A 614 -4.16 -24.96 2.89
N MET A 615 -2.93 -25.37 3.24
CA MET A 615 -1.77 -25.20 2.37
C MET A 615 -0.81 -26.39 2.49
N PRO A 616 -0.24 -26.88 1.38
CA PRO A 616 0.93 -27.74 1.43
C PRO A 616 2.11 -26.91 1.97
N VAL A 617 2.96 -27.52 2.80
CA VAL A 617 4.06 -26.79 3.41
C VAL A 617 5.42 -27.27 2.93
N ALA A 618 6.32 -26.32 2.79
CA ALA A 618 7.74 -26.48 2.64
C ALA A 618 8.45 -26.23 3.96
N SER A 619 9.68 -26.69 4.11
CA SER A 619 10.48 -26.46 5.31
C SER A 619 11.91 -26.07 5.00
N ARG A 620 12.50 -25.30 5.93
CA ARG A 620 13.95 -25.00 5.92
C ARG A 620 14.50 -24.97 7.36
N VAL A 621 15.80 -24.94 7.47
CA VAL A 621 16.49 -24.55 8.71
C VAL A 621 16.73 -23.04 8.62
N GLY A 622 16.18 -22.29 9.55
CA GLY A 622 16.34 -20.85 9.69
C GLY A 622 17.62 -20.47 10.44
N ALA A 623 17.77 -19.17 10.72
CA ALA A 623 18.85 -18.68 11.56
C ALA A 623 18.77 -19.30 12.98
N GLY A 624 19.92 -19.68 13.55
CA GLY A 624 19.96 -20.32 14.87
C GLY A 624 19.51 -21.79 14.90
N GLY A 625 19.33 -22.44 13.74
CA GLY A 625 18.99 -23.87 13.66
C GLY A 625 17.50 -24.20 13.83
N ALA A 626 16.63 -23.20 14.05
CA ALA A 626 15.19 -23.41 14.15
C ALA A 626 14.61 -23.90 12.82
N VAL A 627 13.68 -24.87 12.88
CA VAL A 627 12.94 -25.31 11.70
C VAL A 627 11.79 -24.35 11.40
N GLU A 628 11.74 -23.88 10.17
CA GLU A 628 10.70 -22.99 9.67
C GLU A 628 9.84 -23.72 8.64
N PHE A 629 8.53 -23.46 8.67
CA PHE A 629 7.55 -23.96 7.70
C PHE A 629 6.84 -22.78 7.02
N SER A 630 6.62 -22.91 5.73
CA SER A 630 5.86 -21.93 4.95
C SER A 630 5.00 -22.63 3.91
N GLY A 631 3.92 -22.02 3.47
CA GLY A 631 3.13 -22.56 2.38
C GLY A 631 3.93 -22.71 1.11
N ALA A 632 3.78 -23.83 0.45
CA ALA A 632 4.48 -24.13 -0.80
C ALA A 632 3.98 -23.28 -1.97
N ILE A 633 2.76 -22.73 -1.91
CA ILE A 633 2.14 -21.91 -2.95
C ILE A 633 1.51 -20.68 -2.29
N ALA A 634 1.87 -19.49 -2.79
CA ALA A 634 1.26 -18.19 -2.44
C ALA A 634 0.89 -18.06 -0.94
N SER A 635 1.81 -18.42 -0.08
CA SER A 635 1.65 -18.45 1.37
C SER A 635 1.64 -17.03 1.96
N PRO A 636 1.10 -16.86 3.18
CA PRO A 636 1.45 -15.72 3.99
C PRO A 636 2.97 -15.48 3.98
N PRO A 637 3.43 -14.23 3.94
CA PRO A 637 4.86 -13.94 3.84
C PRO A 637 5.68 -14.36 5.07
N TYR A 638 5.00 -14.87 6.10
CA TYR A 638 5.58 -15.18 7.41
C TYR A 638 5.71 -16.69 7.60
N PRO A 639 6.90 -17.20 7.94
CA PRO A 639 7.06 -18.61 8.27
C PRO A 639 6.56 -18.93 9.67
N PHE A 640 6.09 -20.15 9.85
CA PHE A 640 5.86 -20.76 11.16
C PHE A 640 7.19 -21.29 11.68
N VAL A 641 7.67 -20.79 12.81
CA VAL A 641 8.92 -21.21 13.44
C VAL A 641 8.60 -22.29 14.47
N ALA A 642 9.16 -23.48 14.29
CA ALA A 642 8.98 -24.57 15.24
C ALA A 642 9.82 -24.34 16.52
N GLY A 643 9.21 -24.64 17.66
CA GLY A 643 9.82 -24.48 18.98
C GLY A 643 9.23 -25.45 20.01
N ARG A 644 9.60 -25.22 21.28
CA ARG A 644 9.05 -25.92 22.44
C ARG A 644 8.83 -24.94 23.60
N SER A 645 7.78 -25.16 24.37
CA SER A 645 7.50 -24.50 25.63
C SER A 645 7.23 -25.54 26.72
N ALA A 646 6.96 -25.10 27.93
CA ALA A 646 6.54 -25.99 29.03
C ALA A 646 5.22 -26.73 28.68
N ALA A 647 4.36 -26.15 27.84
CA ALA A 647 3.09 -26.72 27.41
C ALA A 647 3.22 -27.67 26.18
N GLY A 648 4.42 -27.98 25.70
CA GLY A 648 4.66 -28.86 24.57
C GLY A 648 5.30 -28.19 23.35
N ARG A 649 5.11 -28.78 22.17
CA ARG A 649 5.61 -28.24 20.90
C ARG A 649 4.86 -26.96 20.53
N THR A 650 5.58 -26.04 19.89
CA THR A 650 5.00 -24.76 19.43
C THR A 650 5.29 -24.50 17.98
N LEU A 651 4.41 -23.74 17.33
CA LEU A 651 4.63 -23.09 16.06
C LEU A 651 4.35 -21.58 16.24
N THR A 652 5.37 -20.76 16.05
CA THR A 652 5.27 -19.32 16.21
C THR A 652 5.19 -18.64 14.86
N LEU A 653 4.12 -17.88 14.65
CA LEU A 653 3.92 -17.00 13.50
C LEU A 653 4.10 -15.55 13.94
N ARG A 654 4.89 -14.78 13.20
CA ARG A 654 5.13 -13.36 13.51
C ARG A 654 4.82 -12.49 12.29
N ASP A 655 4.10 -11.42 12.49
CA ASP A 655 4.08 -10.29 11.57
C ASP A 655 5.03 -9.17 12.08
N ALA A 656 4.97 -7.97 11.49
CA ALA A 656 5.87 -6.88 11.89
C ALA A 656 5.66 -6.41 13.35
N GLN A 657 4.46 -6.56 13.90
CA GLN A 657 4.07 -5.96 15.18
C GLN A 657 3.52 -6.97 16.20
N ASN A 658 3.20 -8.21 15.78
CA ASN A 658 2.55 -9.20 16.64
C ASN A 658 3.23 -10.55 16.53
N GLU A 659 3.11 -11.33 17.62
CA GLU A 659 3.52 -12.71 17.71
C GLU A 659 2.34 -13.60 18.08
N TYR A 660 2.16 -14.68 17.34
CA TYR A 660 1.09 -15.65 17.55
C TYR A 660 1.72 -17.03 17.79
N VAL A 661 1.62 -17.52 19.02
CA VAL A 661 2.13 -18.83 19.40
C VAL A 661 1.01 -19.86 19.34
N PHE A 662 1.13 -20.83 18.45
CA PHE A 662 0.30 -22.02 18.40
C PHE A 662 0.92 -23.08 19.29
N THR A 663 0.24 -23.51 20.34
CA THR A 663 0.69 -24.55 21.26
C THR A 663 0.05 -25.88 20.91
N GLU A 664 0.81 -26.95 21.07
CA GLU A 664 0.33 -28.33 20.86
C GLU A 664 -0.97 -28.56 21.63
N ALA A 665 -1.94 -29.13 20.95
CA ALA A 665 -3.26 -29.46 21.50
C ALA A 665 -3.47 -30.98 21.50
N PRO A 666 -4.23 -31.54 22.47
CA PRO A 666 -4.51 -32.97 22.57
C PRO A 666 -5.13 -33.57 21.31
#